data_8a9847b458c86b1fe339cd351c773352
#
_entry.id   8a9847b458c86b1fe339cd351c773352
#
_cell.length_a   1.000
_cell.length_b   1.000
_cell.length_c   1.000
_cell.angle_alpha   90.00
_cell.angle_beta   90.00
_cell.angle_gamma   90.00
#
_symmetry.space_group_name_H-M   'P 1'
#
loop_
_entity.id
_entity.type
_entity.pdbx_description
1 polymer ?
#
loop_
_entity_poly.entity_id
_entity_poly.type
_entity_poly.pdbx_seq_one_letter_code
_entity_poly.pdbx_strand_id
1 'polypeptide(L)'
;MKKENNVKKMRWNMKNPDSLKWYFLIGALIGAVLFVLIYGFSVLNVTNDAWLLTGKDLQQHYIGWKYYRDAAWNFPIGLHDGLTHPYMVSVLYTDSIPLFAIFFKALSPLLPETFQYFGLFGLMCYMLNGGFAALIVAKIRKNKLYCAMGSVFFILSTPVLQRMFGLLTQNSRHTSLAAHFLILAPIAIWMYRDRFQKIWKAAAAFAILGALCVLIQMYIIFIVGGLMCGYLLHSLLEERKWKRVFIVFGSFVAAFLVTFFVVGGFTDVLDSGSNGFGLYSANLNALINPYEYSSFFPGMGMRSGQYEGFAYLGLGMIVLCAIGIGLLIRRMIQMHKEKKLWIRMKQFIKKHASGLVSLSIVVIVFGSLAITTWVYIGKYIILQVYLPQFCYDVLAIVRSSGRFIWVIMYMAMIFGLYMAARMIRNKKVCTIIVAVCLCLQLMDLAKPISRIHKQYTSEPVAEENMVKNAFWDTQLKNYKHIVYYPVAGYGLYQMMQVGTKASMVEGMDVNYFYMSRFIKYSLIEKENKEIKKKFTDNALDEDTLYIVDYRSAHKYKNMANFYEVDNKILASKKPIADVPVYRDVYLSAESPYVELDFSDQGLGKKFAHSGWNETDFGDDGTWTSGQSVVRLLSGGATKAHVTVEYEAGKKKGTTKIKVNGKERAKLQNNESGIVEFDTTLKTTTNEHKGEGGNSLFLNTDIVFKSKHNDDDITCGIYVKKITVTYLR
;
A
#
# COMPACT_ATOMS: atom_id res chain seq x y z
N MET A 1 -42.00 -38.50 25.00
CA MET A 1 -42.63 -37.16 25.09
C MET A 1 -41.79 -36.07 25.80
N LYS A 2 -41.21 -36.27 27.00
CA LYS A 2 -40.38 -35.22 27.64
C LYS A 2 -39.07 -34.88 26.92
N LYS A 3 -38.43 -35.80 26.18
CA LYS A 3 -37.20 -35.54 25.40
C LYS A 3 -37.47 -34.77 24.11
N GLU A 4 -38.60 -35.01 23.44
CA GLU A 4 -38.97 -34.27 22.22
C GLU A 4 -39.39 -32.82 22.51
N ASN A 5 -40.07 -32.58 23.66
CA ASN A 5 -40.42 -31.24 24.08
C ASN A 5 -39.19 -30.39 24.45
N ASN A 6 -38.12 -30.98 25.01
CA ASN A 6 -36.88 -30.27 25.26
C ASN A 6 -36.10 -29.94 23.97
N VAL A 7 -36.14 -30.80 22.97
CA VAL A 7 -35.53 -30.53 21.64
C VAL A 7 -36.33 -29.45 20.91
N LYS A 8 -37.67 -29.45 20.99
CA LYS A 8 -38.51 -28.38 20.41
C LYS A 8 -38.33 -27.06 21.17
N LYS A 9 -38.24 -27.05 22.50
CA LYS A 9 -37.92 -25.83 23.28
C LYS A 9 -36.52 -25.27 22.98
N MET A 10 -35.55 -26.16 22.79
CA MET A 10 -34.19 -25.74 22.41
C MET A 10 -34.14 -25.17 20.96
N ARG A 11 -34.93 -25.75 20.03
CA ARG A 11 -35.11 -25.20 18.66
C ARG A 11 -35.87 -23.87 18.65
N TRP A 12 -36.81 -23.63 19.56
CA TRP A 12 -37.61 -22.39 19.60
C TRP A 12 -36.79 -21.20 20.13
N ASN A 13 -35.88 -21.41 21.09
CA ASN A 13 -34.97 -20.36 21.59
C ASN A 13 -33.86 -19.96 20.57
N MET A 14 -33.64 -20.73 19.50
CA MET A 14 -32.72 -20.38 18.44
C MET A 14 -33.31 -19.46 17.35
N LYS A 15 -34.62 -19.18 17.43
CA LYS A 15 -35.39 -18.49 16.36
C LYS A 15 -35.66 -17.00 16.61
N ASN A 16 -35.11 -16.36 17.66
CA ASN A 16 -35.35 -14.94 17.88
C ASN A 16 -34.31 -14.11 17.05
N PRO A 17 -34.68 -13.60 15.83
CA PRO A 17 -33.76 -12.84 14.98
C PRO A 17 -33.31 -11.53 15.64
N ASP A 18 -34.07 -10.99 16.59
CA ASP A 18 -33.77 -9.72 17.26
C ASP A 18 -32.53 -9.79 18.15
N SER A 19 -32.17 -10.96 18.69
CA SER A 19 -30.96 -11.10 19.48
C SER A 19 -29.67 -10.87 18.74
N LEU A 20 -29.57 -11.22 17.42
CA LEU A 20 -28.35 -11.05 16.64
C LEU A 20 -28.15 -9.59 16.19
N LYS A 21 -29.22 -8.86 15.92
CA LYS A 21 -29.15 -7.43 15.61
C LYS A 21 -28.46 -6.66 16.74
N TRP A 22 -28.82 -6.96 17.98
CA TRP A 22 -28.21 -6.31 19.15
C TRP A 22 -26.72 -6.61 19.29
N TYR A 23 -26.28 -7.86 19.04
CA TYR A 23 -24.85 -8.18 19.05
C TYR A 23 -24.09 -7.40 17.96
N PHE A 24 -24.65 -7.34 16.75
CA PHE A 24 -24.08 -6.56 15.67
C PHE A 24 -23.97 -5.07 16.04
N LEU A 25 -25.06 -4.47 16.54
CA LEU A 25 -25.09 -3.06 16.92
C LEU A 25 -24.11 -2.74 18.05
N ILE A 26 -23.99 -3.60 19.06
CA ILE A 26 -22.99 -3.44 20.14
C ILE A 26 -21.58 -3.45 19.56
N GLY A 27 -21.27 -4.41 18.69
CA GLY A 27 -19.96 -4.48 18.04
C GLY A 27 -19.69 -3.26 17.16
N ALA A 28 -20.69 -2.79 16.40
CA ALA A 28 -20.58 -1.61 15.56
C ALA A 28 -20.34 -0.33 16.39
N LEU A 29 -21.06 -0.17 17.50
CA LEU A 29 -20.85 0.96 18.41
C LEU A 29 -19.44 0.94 19.02
N ILE A 30 -18.97 -0.22 19.47
CA ILE A 30 -17.58 -0.36 19.96
C ILE A 30 -16.59 0.01 18.86
N GLY A 31 -16.83 -0.41 17.61
CA GLY A 31 -16.01 -0.03 16.48
C GLY A 31 -15.97 1.48 16.27
N ALA A 32 -17.13 2.15 16.32
CA ALA A 32 -17.20 3.61 16.19
C ALA A 32 -16.41 4.33 17.30
N VAL A 33 -16.60 3.90 18.55
CA VAL A 33 -15.89 4.49 19.70
C VAL A 33 -14.38 4.29 19.57
N LEU A 34 -13.92 3.09 19.22
CA LEU A 34 -12.50 2.80 19.04
C LEU A 34 -11.90 3.59 17.87
N PHE A 35 -12.63 3.78 16.78
CA PHE A 35 -12.18 4.61 15.67
C PHE A 35 -11.88 6.05 16.14
N VAL A 36 -12.83 6.67 16.84
CA VAL A 36 -12.66 8.04 17.37
C VAL A 36 -11.52 8.11 18.40
N LEU A 37 -11.40 7.12 19.28
CA LEU A 37 -10.31 7.07 20.26
C LEU A 37 -8.92 6.93 19.60
N ILE A 38 -8.84 6.25 18.47
CA ILE A 38 -7.56 6.00 17.77
C ILE A 38 -7.20 7.18 16.86
N TYR A 39 -8.14 7.69 16.06
CA TYR A 39 -7.86 8.66 15.00
C TYR A 39 -8.33 10.08 15.30
N GLY A 40 -9.12 10.29 16.37
CA GLY A 40 -9.73 11.57 16.71
C GLY A 40 -10.91 11.94 15.82
N PHE A 41 -11.47 13.14 16.06
CA PHE A 41 -12.56 13.71 15.25
C PHE A 41 -12.07 14.45 14.01
N SER A 42 -10.83 14.89 13.99
CA SER A 42 -10.22 15.66 12.90
C SER A 42 -10.35 14.97 11.54
N VAL A 43 -10.13 13.66 11.49
CA VAL A 43 -10.25 12.87 10.25
C VAL A 43 -11.69 12.74 9.74
N LEU A 44 -12.70 12.97 10.59
CA LEU A 44 -14.11 12.96 10.22
C LEU A 44 -14.58 14.30 9.64
N ASN A 45 -13.80 15.35 9.82
CA ASN A 45 -14.08 16.62 9.18
C ASN A 45 -13.85 16.48 7.66
N VAL A 46 -14.92 16.54 6.89
CA VAL A 46 -14.91 16.32 5.44
C VAL A 46 -14.18 17.42 4.66
N THR A 47 -13.94 18.58 5.27
CA THR A 47 -13.19 19.69 4.66
C THR A 47 -11.71 19.68 5.08
N ASN A 48 -11.31 18.79 5.97
CA ASN A 48 -9.92 18.63 6.37
C ASN A 48 -9.25 17.53 5.54
N ASP A 49 -8.49 17.92 4.54
CA ASP A 49 -7.72 17.00 3.68
C ASP A 49 -6.21 17.01 3.98
N ALA A 50 -5.72 17.89 4.83
CA ALA A 50 -4.30 18.07 5.11
C ALA A 50 -3.61 16.77 5.57
N TRP A 51 -4.30 15.94 6.37
CA TRP A 51 -3.77 14.65 6.83
C TRP A 51 -3.67 13.58 5.72
N LEU A 52 -4.40 13.77 4.60
CA LEU A 52 -4.33 12.92 3.41
C LEU A 52 -3.13 13.29 2.52
N LEU A 53 -2.69 14.55 2.57
CA LEU A 53 -1.59 15.09 1.77
C LEU A 53 -0.20 14.83 2.39
N THR A 54 -0.08 13.79 3.20
CA THR A 54 1.15 13.40 3.91
C THR A 54 1.98 12.36 3.15
N GLY A 55 1.84 12.30 1.84
CA GLY A 55 2.62 11.45 0.94
C GLY A 55 2.13 10.01 0.79
N LYS A 56 2.75 9.28 -0.13
CA LYS A 56 2.56 7.84 -0.38
C LYS A 56 1.15 7.49 -0.88
N ASP A 57 0.71 6.25 -0.64
CA ASP A 57 -0.55 5.71 -1.16
C ASP A 57 -1.78 6.51 -0.70
N LEU A 58 -1.78 7.04 0.53
CA LEU A 58 -2.92 7.77 1.06
C LEU A 58 -3.19 9.05 0.26
N GLN A 59 -2.14 9.80 -0.07
CA GLN A 59 -2.22 10.98 -0.93
C GLN A 59 -2.67 10.59 -2.34
N GLN A 60 -2.11 9.55 -2.91
CA GLN A 60 -2.49 9.05 -4.24
C GLN A 60 -3.98 8.69 -4.32
N HIS A 61 -4.53 8.02 -3.29
CA HIS A 61 -5.96 7.69 -3.24
C HIS A 61 -6.84 8.95 -3.21
N TYR A 62 -6.43 9.97 -2.44
CA TYR A 62 -7.17 11.23 -2.35
C TYR A 62 -7.09 12.03 -3.65
N ILE A 63 -5.92 12.13 -4.26
CA ILE A 63 -5.73 12.81 -5.53
C ILE A 63 -6.53 12.11 -6.65
N GLY A 64 -6.53 10.78 -6.68
CA GLY A 64 -7.37 10.01 -7.59
C GLY A 64 -8.86 10.33 -7.46
N TRP A 65 -9.34 10.54 -6.22
CA TRP A 65 -10.71 11.02 -5.97
C TRP A 65 -10.94 12.41 -6.54
N LYS A 66 -10.05 13.39 -6.31
CA LYS A 66 -10.21 14.76 -6.80
C LYS A 66 -10.33 14.79 -8.32
N TYR A 67 -9.42 14.18 -9.05
CA TYR A 67 -9.50 14.10 -10.51
C TYR A 67 -10.77 13.40 -11.00
N TYR A 68 -11.18 12.31 -10.35
CA TYR A 68 -12.41 11.63 -10.71
C TYR A 68 -13.65 12.49 -10.43
N ARG A 69 -13.65 13.24 -9.31
CA ARG A 69 -14.74 14.15 -8.96
C ARG A 69 -14.97 15.22 -10.03
N ASP A 70 -13.89 15.85 -10.48
CA ASP A 70 -13.94 17.03 -11.36
C ASP A 70 -14.10 16.65 -12.84
N ALA A 71 -13.78 15.41 -13.22
CA ALA A 71 -13.98 14.93 -14.59
C ALA A 71 -15.47 14.80 -14.98
N ALA A 72 -15.77 14.84 -16.26
CA ALA A 72 -17.09 14.56 -16.79
C ALA A 72 -17.59 13.14 -16.46
N TRP A 73 -18.92 12.95 -16.46
CA TRP A 73 -19.49 11.61 -16.38
C TRP A 73 -19.34 10.87 -17.71
N ASN A 74 -18.83 9.66 -17.62
CA ASN A 74 -18.67 8.74 -18.75
C ASN A 74 -19.37 7.40 -18.46
N PHE A 75 -19.55 6.60 -19.48
CA PHE A 75 -19.94 5.21 -19.30
C PHE A 75 -18.87 4.31 -19.91
N PRO A 76 -18.39 3.33 -19.16
CA PRO A 76 -18.63 2.94 -17.75
C PRO A 76 -18.42 4.06 -16.73
N ILE A 77 -19.25 4.05 -15.65
CA ILE A 77 -19.38 5.21 -14.72
C ILE A 77 -18.13 5.56 -13.93
N GLY A 78 -17.15 4.66 -13.85
CA GLY A 78 -15.88 4.90 -13.14
C GLY A 78 -14.79 5.51 -14.03
N LEU A 79 -14.99 5.62 -15.34
CA LEU A 79 -13.97 6.12 -16.27
C LEU A 79 -13.83 7.62 -16.21
N HIS A 80 -12.57 8.08 -16.27
CA HIS A 80 -12.17 9.47 -16.42
C HIS A 80 -10.78 9.56 -17.04
N ASP A 81 -10.45 10.71 -17.62
CA ASP A 81 -9.16 10.97 -18.27
C ASP A 81 -8.23 11.90 -17.46
N GLY A 82 -8.69 12.45 -16.35
CA GLY A 82 -7.96 13.46 -15.58
C GLY A 82 -6.53 13.05 -15.16
N LEU A 83 -6.23 11.74 -15.04
CA LEU A 83 -4.91 11.24 -14.63
C LEU A 83 -4.05 10.68 -15.76
N THR A 84 -4.61 10.52 -16.94
CA THR A 84 -3.97 9.82 -18.06
C THR A 84 -4.39 10.39 -19.40
N HIS A 85 -4.70 11.69 -19.44
CA HIS A 85 -5.14 12.35 -20.67
C HIS A 85 -4.19 12.07 -21.84
N PRO A 86 -4.68 11.69 -23.04
CA PRO A 86 -6.08 11.59 -23.45
C PRO A 86 -6.76 10.22 -23.18
N TYR A 87 -6.12 9.32 -22.45
CA TYR A 87 -6.63 7.99 -22.20
C TYR A 87 -7.56 7.95 -20.99
N MET A 88 -8.62 7.14 -21.07
CA MET A 88 -9.55 6.96 -19.95
C MET A 88 -9.16 5.78 -19.08
N VAL A 89 -9.11 5.99 -17.76
CA VAL A 89 -8.90 4.95 -16.75
C VAL A 89 -10.01 4.97 -15.73
N SER A 90 -10.23 3.82 -15.08
CA SER A 90 -11.25 3.74 -14.03
C SER A 90 -10.68 4.20 -12.68
N VAL A 91 -11.50 4.90 -11.89
CA VAL A 91 -11.27 5.24 -10.48
C VAL A 91 -10.97 3.99 -9.62
N LEU A 92 -11.28 2.80 -10.12
CA LEU A 92 -10.90 1.52 -9.52
C LEU A 92 -9.37 1.39 -9.35
N TYR A 93 -8.60 1.91 -10.31
CA TYR A 93 -7.14 1.76 -10.35
C TYR A 93 -6.38 2.84 -9.56
N THR A 94 -7.10 3.80 -8.99
CA THR A 94 -6.55 4.80 -8.06
C THR A 94 -6.75 4.44 -6.59
N ASP A 95 -7.40 3.29 -6.31
CA ASP A 95 -7.73 2.83 -4.95
C ASP A 95 -8.56 3.83 -4.13
N SER A 96 -9.27 4.73 -4.82
CA SER A 96 -10.09 5.80 -4.24
C SER A 96 -11.47 5.32 -3.77
N ILE A 97 -11.62 4.03 -3.50
CA ILE A 97 -12.84 3.41 -2.98
C ILE A 97 -14.06 3.74 -3.87
N PRO A 98 -14.21 3.08 -5.04
CA PRO A 98 -15.26 3.39 -6.03
C PRO A 98 -16.66 3.53 -5.45
N LEU A 99 -17.02 2.77 -4.41
CA LEU A 99 -18.30 2.87 -3.71
C LEU A 99 -18.59 4.31 -3.23
N PHE A 100 -17.61 4.91 -2.58
CA PHE A 100 -17.73 6.27 -2.05
C PHE A 100 -17.45 7.32 -3.12
N ALA A 101 -16.47 7.07 -3.99
CA ALA A 101 -16.13 7.99 -5.07
C ALA A 101 -17.31 8.23 -6.02
N ILE A 102 -17.97 7.19 -6.50
CA ILE A 102 -19.13 7.31 -7.39
C ILE A 102 -20.31 7.97 -6.67
N PHE A 103 -20.58 7.57 -5.42
CA PHE A 103 -21.66 8.13 -4.62
C PHE A 103 -21.47 9.64 -4.38
N PHE A 104 -20.28 10.06 -3.93
CA PHE A 104 -20.01 11.46 -3.65
C PHE A 104 -19.79 12.29 -4.91
N LYS A 105 -19.33 11.72 -6.02
CA LYS A 105 -19.35 12.41 -7.32
C LYS A 105 -20.76 12.78 -7.75
N ALA A 106 -21.74 11.90 -7.56
CA ALA A 106 -23.14 12.20 -7.85
C ALA A 106 -23.70 13.32 -6.96
N LEU A 107 -23.13 13.53 -5.77
CA LEU A 107 -23.51 14.60 -4.84
C LEU A 107 -22.60 15.84 -4.96
N SER A 108 -21.62 15.88 -5.86
CA SER A 108 -20.63 16.96 -5.98
C SER A 108 -21.21 18.38 -5.97
N PRO A 109 -22.34 18.68 -6.63
CA PRO A 109 -22.92 20.03 -6.60
C PRO A 109 -23.35 20.50 -5.21
N LEU A 110 -23.53 19.58 -4.25
CA LEU A 110 -23.93 19.86 -2.87
C LEU A 110 -22.75 19.85 -1.89
N LEU A 111 -21.57 19.47 -2.35
CA LEU A 111 -20.39 19.31 -1.51
C LEU A 111 -19.49 20.54 -1.55
N PRO A 112 -18.76 20.84 -0.48
CA PRO A 112 -17.75 21.89 -0.49
C PRO A 112 -16.65 21.57 -1.50
N GLU A 113 -15.92 22.60 -1.96
CA GLU A 113 -14.79 22.47 -2.88
C GLU A 113 -13.76 21.47 -2.36
N THR A 114 -13.27 21.70 -1.13
CA THR A 114 -12.45 20.72 -0.43
C THR A 114 -13.37 19.69 0.25
N PHE A 115 -13.34 18.46 -0.23
CA PHE A 115 -14.15 17.37 0.32
C PHE A 115 -13.39 16.05 0.31
N GLN A 116 -13.38 15.39 1.47
CA GLN A 116 -12.86 14.04 1.62
C GLN A 116 -13.87 13.14 2.36
N TYR A 117 -13.91 11.87 2.00
CA TYR A 117 -14.75 10.83 2.62
C TYR A 117 -13.96 9.72 3.31
N PHE A 118 -12.63 9.79 3.30
CA PHE A 118 -11.76 8.71 3.83
C PHE A 118 -11.97 8.49 5.32
N GLY A 119 -12.20 9.56 6.07
CA GLY A 119 -12.57 9.45 7.49
C GLY A 119 -13.90 8.74 7.72
N LEU A 120 -14.92 9.07 6.92
CA LEU A 120 -16.23 8.42 6.98
C LEU A 120 -16.16 6.95 6.60
N PHE A 121 -15.37 6.61 5.58
CA PHE A 121 -15.12 5.24 5.19
C PHE A 121 -14.39 4.46 6.28
N GLY A 122 -13.40 5.07 6.93
CA GLY A 122 -12.69 4.47 8.05
C GLY A 122 -13.62 4.16 9.22
N LEU A 123 -14.49 5.10 9.58
CA LEU A 123 -15.52 4.89 10.60
C LEU A 123 -16.45 3.73 10.24
N MET A 124 -16.94 3.69 8.99
CA MET A 124 -17.77 2.59 8.49
C MET A 124 -17.05 1.23 8.60
N CYS A 125 -15.77 1.16 8.21
CA CYS A 125 -14.98 -0.07 8.32
C CYS A 125 -14.88 -0.56 9.77
N TYR A 126 -14.59 0.32 10.72
CA TYR A 126 -14.51 -0.03 12.14
C TYR A 126 -15.84 -0.51 12.70
N MET A 127 -16.94 0.16 12.34
CA MET A 127 -18.30 -0.25 12.72
C MET A 127 -18.64 -1.63 12.17
N LEU A 128 -18.41 -1.87 10.88
CA LEU A 128 -18.73 -3.15 10.23
C LEU A 128 -17.80 -4.28 10.71
N ASN A 129 -16.50 -4.00 10.89
CA ASN A 129 -15.57 -4.97 11.49
C ASN A 129 -16.05 -5.39 12.88
N GLY A 130 -16.45 -4.44 13.72
CA GLY A 130 -16.99 -4.71 15.05
C GLY A 130 -18.30 -5.48 15.02
N GLY A 131 -19.23 -5.11 14.15
CA GLY A 131 -20.52 -5.77 13.99
C GLY A 131 -20.39 -7.23 13.57
N PHE A 132 -19.60 -7.54 12.54
CA PHE A 132 -19.38 -8.92 12.10
C PHE A 132 -18.57 -9.72 13.12
N ALA A 133 -17.57 -9.13 13.76
CA ALA A 133 -16.82 -9.75 14.84
C ALA A 133 -17.75 -10.17 16.00
N ALA A 134 -18.62 -9.28 16.43
CA ALA A 134 -19.59 -9.58 17.50
C ALA A 134 -20.55 -10.72 17.12
N LEU A 135 -20.97 -10.82 15.85
CA LEU A 135 -21.74 -11.96 15.35
C LEU A 135 -20.94 -13.27 15.43
N ILE A 136 -19.68 -13.26 15.01
CA ILE A 136 -18.79 -14.43 15.08
C ILE A 136 -18.64 -14.89 16.54
N VAL A 137 -18.36 -13.96 17.45
CA VAL A 137 -18.20 -14.26 18.87
C VAL A 137 -19.53 -14.71 19.51
N ALA A 138 -20.68 -14.15 19.09
CA ALA A 138 -22.00 -14.58 19.55
C ALA A 138 -22.34 -16.01 19.14
N LYS A 139 -21.81 -16.50 18.00
CA LYS A 139 -21.94 -17.92 17.62
C LYS A 139 -21.14 -18.83 18.55
N ILE A 140 -20.02 -18.35 19.09
CA ILE A 140 -19.22 -19.09 20.08
C ILE A 140 -19.93 -19.11 21.43
N ARG A 141 -20.34 -17.92 21.90
CA ARG A 141 -21.00 -17.77 23.21
C ARG A 141 -21.96 -16.58 23.22
N LYS A 142 -23.25 -16.84 23.39
CA LYS A 142 -24.29 -15.81 23.47
C LYS A 142 -24.25 -15.11 24.86
N ASN A 143 -23.34 -14.16 25.00
CA ASN A 143 -23.24 -13.29 26.18
C ASN A 143 -22.76 -11.92 25.72
N LYS A 144 -23.50 -10.86 26.08
CA LYS A 144 -23.21 -9.49 25.60
C LYS A 144 -21.80 -9.02 25.96
N LEU A 145 -21.38 -9.21 27.21
CA LEU A 145 -20.05 -8.82 27.68
C LEU A 145 -18.93 -9.62 26.97
N TYR A 146 -19.11 -10.94 26.83
CA TYR A 146 -18.17 -11.79 26.14
C TYR A 146 -18.03 -11.38 24.65
N CYS A 147 -19.16 -11.04 24.01
CA CYS A 147 -19.16 -10.58 22.63
C CYS A 147 -18.51 -9.19 22.49
N ALA A 148 -18.79 -8.28 23.42
CA ALA A 148 -18.15 -6.97 23.43
C ALA A 148 -16.63 -7.08 23.56
N MET A 149 -16.12 -7.82 24.56
CA MET A 149 -14.69 -8.03 24.74
C MET A 149 -14.06 -8.78 23.55
N GLY A 150 -14.72 -9.84 23.07
CA GLY A 150 -14.23 -10.63 21.94
C GLY A 150 -14.15 -9.83 20.65
N SER A 151 -15.11 -8.91 20.38
CA SER A 151 -15.08 -8.10 19.16
C SER A 151 -13.93 -7.08 19.15
N VAL A 152 -13.49 -6.59 20.32
CA VAL A 152 -12.35 -5.66 20.39
C VAL A 152 -11.07 -6.26 19.81
N PHE A 153 -10.80 -7.55 20.03
CA PHE A 153 -9.62 -8.21 19.42
C PHE A 153 -9.63 -8.14 17.90
N PHE A 154 -10.82 -8.29 17.27
CA PHE A 154 -10.96 -8.21 15.82
C PHE A 154 -10.88 -6.78 15.31
N ILE A 155 -11.49 -5.82 16.00
CA ILE A 155 -11.48 -4.40 15.64
C ILE A 155 -10.05 -3.87 15.68
N LEU A 156 -9.29 -4.24 16.73
CA LEU A 156 -7.89 -3.86 16.93
C LEU A 156 -6.91 -4.85 16.27
N SER A 157 -7.35 -5.62 15.27
CA SER A 157 -6.41 -6.44 14.51
C SER A 157 -5.33 -5.57 13.86
N THR A 158 -4.07 -5.98 14.01
CA THR A 158 -2.93 -5.15 13.63
C THR A 158 -2.87 -4.83 12.13
N PRO A 159 -3.33 -5.71 11.19
CA PRO A 159 -3.46 -5.30 9.79
C PRO A 159 -4.47 -4.17 9.57
N VAL A 160 -5.58 -4.14 10.31
CA VAL A 160 -6.55 -3.03 10.20
C VAL A 160 -5.92 -1.73 10.69
N LEU A 161 -5.20 -1.75 11.82
CA LEU A 161 -4.47 -0.57 12.32
C LEU A 161 -3.41 -0.08 11.33
N GLN A 162 -2.67 -1.02 10.71
CA GLN A 162 -1.61 -0.70 9.75
C GLN A 162 -2.20 -0.12 8.45
N ARG A 163 -3.26 -0.74 7.92
CA ARG A 163 -3.79 -0.40 6.59
C ARG A 163 -4.71 0.82 6.59
N MET A 164 -5.43 1.06 7.66
CA MET A 164 -6.42 2.15 7.70
C MET A 164 -5.73 3.48 7.43
N PHE A 165 -5.07 4.03 8.41
CA PHE A 165 -4.28 5.25 8.27
C PHE A 165 -2.85 5.07 8.76
N GLY A 166 -2.56 4.01 9.52
CA GLY A 166 -1.25 3.50 9.91
C GLY A 166 -0.28 4.55 10.47
N LEU A 167 0.99 4.16 10.59
CA LEU A 167 2.08 5.06 10.97
C LEU A 167 2.69 5.72 9.73
N LEU A 168 3.01 7.01 9.80
CA LEU A 168 3.67 7.77 8.72
C LEU A 168 5.01 7.16 8.30
N THR A 169 5.73 6.57 9.26
CA THR A 169 7.02 5.91 9.02
C THR A 169 6.91 4.68 8.10
N GLN A 170 5.69 4.20 7.84
CA GLN A 170 5.45 2.97 7.06
C GLN A 170 4.80 3.25 5.71
N ASN A 171 5.29 2.59 4.66
CA ASN A 171 4.73 2.64 3.30
C ASN A 171 3.51 1.72 3.12
N SER A 172 2.69 1.55 4.16
CA SER A 172 1.65 0.50 4.18
C SER A 172 0.24 1.03 4.36
N ARG A 173 0.06 2.36 4.36
CA ARG A 173 -1.25 3.01 4.52
C ARG A 173 -2.09 2.86 3.25
N HIS A 174 -3.04 1.94 3.29
CA HIS A 174 -3.90 1.63 2.16
C HIS A 174 -5.33 1.41 2.65
N THR A 175 -6.07 2.49 2.78
CA THR A 175 -7.34 2.57 3.52
C THR A 175 -8.38 1.54 3.09
N SER A 176 -8.52 1.29 1.78
CA SER A 176 -9.49 0.31 1.27
C SER A 176 -9.19 -1.13 1.71
N LEU A 177 -7.91 -1.47 1.98
CA LEU A 177 -7.52 -2.77 2.51
C LEU A 177 -7.93 -2.99 3.97
N ALA A 178 -8.24 -1.94 4.73
CA ALA A 178 -8.74 -2.07 6.10
C ALA A 178 -10.21 -2.52 6.19
N ALA A 179 -10.89 -2.71 5.06
CA ALA A 179 -12.26 -3.22 4.97
C ALA A 179 -12.33 -4.73 5.28
N HIS A 180 -11.76 -5.13 6.43
CA HIS A 180 -11.74 -6.53 6.86
C HIS A 180 -13.12 -7.10 7.18
N PHE A 181 -14.15 -6.27 7.29
CA PHE A 181 -15.53 -6.76 7.36
C PHE A 181 -15.90 -7.61 6.14
N LEU A 182 -15.28 -7.37 4.97
CA LEU A 182 -15.43 -8.22 3.80
C LEU A 182 -14.84 -9.63 4.01
N ILE A 183 -13.86 -9.79 4.89
CA ILE A 183 -13.30 -11.09 5.31
C ILE A 183 -14.16 -11.72 6.42
N LEU A 184 -14.63 -10.92 7.37
CA LEU A 184 -15.40 -11.39 8.52
C LEU A 184 -16.83 -11.80 8.11
N ALA A 185 -17.43 -11.14 7.12
CA ALA A 185 -18.78 -11.44 6.65
C ALA A 185 -18.92 -12.87 6.10
N PRO A 186 -18.10 -13.37 5.17
CA PRO A 186 -18.19 -14.75 4.69
C PRO A 186 -17.88 -15.76 5.81
N ILE A 187 -17.01 -15.46 6.77
CA ILE A 187 -16.79 -16.29 7.97
C ILE A 187 -18.08 -16.35 8.78
N ALA A 188 -18.74 -15.22 9.01
CA ALA A 188 -20.02 -15.18 9.74
C ALA A 188 -21.11 -15.96 8.99
N ILE A 189 -21.24 -15.79 7.66
CA ILE A 189 -22.17 -16.55 6.82
C ILE A 189 -21.92 -18.05 6.98
N TRP A 190 -20.66 -18.48 6.92
CA TRP A 190 -20.30 -19.89 7.09
C TRP A 190 -20.66 -20.43 8.49
N MET A 191 -20.36 -19.67 9.53
CA MET A 191 -20.72 -20.05 10.90
C MET A 191 -22.25 -20.10 11.14
N TYR A 192 -23.00 -19.26 10.44
CA TYR A 192 -24.48 -19.20 10.50
C TYR A 192 -25.15 -19.87 9.32
N ARG A 193 -24.49 -20.83 8.64
CA ARG A 193 -25.02 -21.49 7.44
C ARG A 193 -26.46 -22.01 7.59
N ASP A 194 -26.88 -22.38 8.82
CA ASP A 194 -28.27 -22.81 9.11
C ASP A 194 -29.31 -21.73 8.76
N ARG A 195 -28.93 -20.45 8.70
CA ARG A 195 -29.80 -19.33 8.31
C ARG A 195 -29.84 -19.10 6.80
N PHE A 196 -28.86 -19.64 6.09
CA PHE A 196 -28.68 -19.54 4.66
C PHE A 196 -29.12 -20.83 3.93
N GLN A 197 -30.05 -21.62 4.51
CA GLN A 197 -30.53 -22.84 3.90
C GLN A 197 -31.25 -22.59 2.58
N LYS A 198 -32.00 -21.48 2.43
CA LYS A 198 -32.57 -21.07 1.15
C LYS A 198 -31.47 -20.59 0.22
N ILE A 199 -31.35 -21.21 -0.96
CA ILE A 199 -30.27 -20.96 -1.94
C ILE A 199 -30.18 -19.48 -2.27
N TRP A 200 -31.31 -18.81 -2.50
CA TRP A 200 -31.33 -17.39 -2.87
C TRP A 200 -30.72 -16.48 -1.79
N LYS A 201 -30.85 -16.82 -0.49
CA LYS A 201 -30.23 -16.04 0.59
C LYS A 201 -28.71 -16.12 0.55
N ALA A 202 -28.18 -17.30 0.30
CA ALA A 202 -26.73 -17.48 0.15
C ALA A 202 -26.24 -16.80 -1.14
N ALA A 203 -26.96 -16.99 -2.25
CA ALA A 203 -26.65 -16.37 -3.52
C ALA A 203 -26.62 -14.84 -3.43
N ALA A 204 -27.65 -14.22 -2.85
CA ALA A 204 -27.72 -12.79 -2.67
C ALA A 204 -26.59 -12.26 -1.75
N ALA A 205 -26.31 -12.97 -0.63
CA ALA A 205 -25.26 -12.56 0.30
C ALA A 205 -23.87 -12.58 -0.37
N PHE A 206 -23.53 -13.62 -1.11
CA PHE A 206 -22.26 -13.71 -1.81
C PHE A 206 -22.19 -12.81 -3.05
N ALA A 207 -23.30 -12.60 -3.77
CA ALA A 207 -23.37 -11.63 -4.86
C ALA A 207 -23.08 -10.20 -4.38
N ILE A 208 -23.68 -9.78 -3.24
CA ILE A 208 -23.40 -8.49 -2.63
C ILE A 208 -21.91 -8.39 -2.24
N LEU A 209 -21.33 -9.43 -1.65
CA LEU A 209 -19.92 -9.43 -1.32
C LEU A 209 -19.02 -9.36 -2.55
N GLY A 210 -19.37 -10.02 -3.65
CA GLY A 210 -18.66 -9.94 -4.93
C GLY A 210 -18.65 -8.52 -5.49
N ALA A 211 -19.81 -7.85 -5.49
CA ALA A 211 -19.93 -6.46 -5.91
C ALA A 211 -19.14 -5.50 -4.99
N LEU A 212 -19.25 -5.66 -3.66
CA LEU A 212 -18.53 -4.84 -2.70
C LEU A 212 -17.01 -5.00 -2.80
N CYS A 213 -16.51 -6.19 -3.16
CA CYS A 213 -15.07 -6.36 -3.41
C CYS A 213 -14.58 -5.49 -4.55
N VAL A 214 -15.33 -5.34 -5.64
CA VAL A 214 -15.00 -4.44 -6.75
C VAL A 214 -15.09 -2.98 -6.29
N LEU A 215 -16.15 -2.63 -5.60
CA LEU A 215 -16.45 -1.24 -5.22
C LEU A 215 -15.57 -0.70 -4.08
N ILE A 216 -14.88 -1.56 -3.33
CA ILE A 216 -14.06 -1.16 -2.20
C ILE A 216 -12.60 -1.52 -2.42
N GLN A 217 -12.30 -2.82 -2.56
CA GLN A 217 -10.93 -3.30 -2.76
C GLN A 217 -10.93 -4.64 -3.50
N MET A 218 -10.60 -4.59 -4.76
CA MET A 218 -10.69 -5.73 -5.67
C MET A 218 -9.81 -6.93 -5.21
N TYR A 219 -8.67 -6.67 -4.56
CA TYR A 219 -7.82 -7.75 -4.08
C TYR A 219 -8.53 -8.71 -3.09
N ILE A 220 -9.44 -8.19 -2.27
CA ILE A 220 -10.15 -8.98 -1.24
C ILE A 220 -11.07 -10.04 -1.87
N ILE A 221 -11.39 -9.94 -3.18
CA ILE A 221 -12.23 -10.92 -3.88
C ILE A 221 -11.68 -12.35 -3.80
N PHE A 222 -10.35 -12.49 -3.85
CA PHE A 222 -9.70 -13.81 -3.73
C PHE A 222 -9.90 -14.43 -2.34
N ILE A 223 -9.89 -13.59 -1.29
CA ILE A 223 -10.15 -14.04 0.08
C ILE A 223 -11.62 -14.41 0.25
N VAL A 224 -12.53 -13.56 -0.20
CA VAL A 224 -13.99 -13.81 -0.13
C VAL A 224 -14.37 -15.02 -0.95
N GLY A 225 -13.85 -15.14 -2.17
CA GLY A 225 -14.07 -16.28 -3.06
C GLY A 225 -13.59 -17.61 -2.46
N GLY A 226 -12.38 -17.63 -1.88
CA GLY A 226 -11.86 -18.81 -1.23
C GLY A 226 -12.65 -19.23 0.02
N LEU A 227 -13.09 -18.25 0.85
CA LEU A 227 -13.99 -18.52 1.98
C LEU A 227 -15.37 -19.00 1.52
N MET A 228 -15.91 -18.46 0.42
CA MET A 228 -17.13 -18.94 -0.23
C MET A 228 -16.96 -20.38 -0.72
N CYS A 229 -15.85 -20.70 -1.37
CA CYS A 229 -15.55 -22.07 -1.81
C CYS A 229 -15.51 -23.03 -0.62
N GLY A 230 -14.91 -22.63 0.51
CA GLY A 230 -14.94 -23.40 1.76
C GLY A 230 -16.36 -23.61 2.29
N TYR A 231 -17.21 -22.58 2.28
CA TYR A 231 -18.62 -22.67 2.63
C TYR A 231 -19.39 -23.62 1.69
N LEU A 232 -19.18 -23.51 0.40
CA LEU A 232 -19.83 -24.34 -0.63
C LEU A 232 -19.40 -25.81 -0.53
N LEU A 233 -18.10 -26.05 -0.34
CA LEU A 233 -17.56 -27.39 -0.13
C LEU A 233 -18.17 -28.04 1.11
N HIS A 234 -18.25 -27.28 2.24
CA HIS A 234 -18.90 -27.77 3.45
C HIS A 234 -20.38 -28.16 3.19
N SER A 235 -21.12 -27.29 2.48
CA SER A 235 -22.52 -27.57 2.13
C SER A 235 -22.66 -28.76 1.18
N LEU A 236 -21.73 -28.91 0.22
CA LEU A 236 -21.72 -30.03 -0.73
C LEU A 236 -21.47 -31.37 -0.04
N LEU A 237 -20.49 -31.41 0.88
CA LEU A 237 -20.17 -32.62 1.64
C LEU A 237 -21.30 -33.08 2.58
N GLU A 238 -22.12 -32.13 3.08
CA GLU A 238 -23.28 -32.43 3.93
C GLU A 238 -24.53 -32.76 3.13
N GLU A 239 -24.86 -31.94 2.13
CA GLU A 239 -26.18 -31.98 1.47
C GLU A 239 -26.14 -32.63 0.08
N ARG A 240 -24.95 -32.76 -0.54
CA ARG A 240 -24.73 -33.26 -1.91
C ARG A 240 -25.55 -32.51 -3.00
N LYS A 241 -25.87 -31.24 -2.76
CA LYS A 241 -26.70 -30.41 -3.65
C LYS A 241 -25.84 -29.54 -4.59
N TRP A 242 -25.41 -30.06 -5.72
CA TRP A 242 -24.63 -29.34 -6.73
C TRP A 242 -25.31 -28.07 -7.23
N LYS A 243 -26.66 -28.07 -7.38
CA LYS A 243 -27.41 -26.88 -7.76
C LYS A 243 -27.11 -25.66 -6.89
N ARG A 244 -26.91 -25.87 -5.58
CA ARG A 244 -26.53 -24.80 -4.66
C ARG A 244 -25.16 -24.23 -4.98
N VAL A 245 -24.19 -25.09 -5.29
CA VAL A 245 -22.83 -24.67 -5.64
C VAL A 245 -22.86 -23.78 -6.88
N PHE A 246 -23.49 -24.24 -7.97
CA PHE A 246 -23.54 -23.48 -9.21
C PHE A 246 -24.27 -22.15 -9.08
N ILE A 247 -25.43 -22.11 -8.38
CA ILE A 247 -26.20 -20.87 -8.23
C ILE A 247 -25.43 -19.85 -7.36
N VAL A 248 -24.87 -20.24 -6.23
CA VAL A 248 -24.19 -19.31 -5.33
C VAL A 248 -22.89 -18.83 -5.95
N PHE A 249 -22.09 -19.74 -6.53
CA PHE A 249 -20.85 -19.39 -7.22
C PHE A 249 -21.14 -18.51 -8.45
N GLY A 250 -22.09 -18.90 -9.29
CA GLY A 250 -22.47 -18.14 -10.48
C GLY A 250 -23.00 -16.74 -10.14
N SER A 251 -23.79 -16.60 -9.07
CA SER A 251 -24.26 -15.28 -8.61
C SER A 251 -23.14 -14.39 -8.11
N PHE A 252 -22.14 -14.94 -7.42
CA PHE A 252 -20.96 -14.21 -6.98
C PHE A 252 -20.13 -13.71 -8.16
N VAL A 253 -19.83 -14.60 -9.12
CA VAL A 253 -19.05 -14.26 -10.31
C VAL A 253 -19.80 -13.27 -11.20
N ALA A 254 -21.12 -13.47 -11.41
CA ALA A 254 -21.95 -12.56 -12.20
C ALA A 254 -21.98 -11.15 -11.58
N ALA A 255 -22.20 -11.04 -10.27
CA ALA A 255 -22.18 -9.75 -9.57
C ALA A 255 -20.82 -9.06 -9.66
N PHE A 256 -19.73 -9.81 -9.51
CA PHE A 256 -18.38 -9.31 -9.71
C PHE A 256 -18.20 -8.77 -11.13
N LEU A 257 -18.47 -9.57 -12.17
CA LEU A 257 -18.25 -9.19 -13.57
C LEU A 257 -19.11 -8.00 -14.00
N VAL A 258 -20.39 -7.98 -13.60
CA VAL A 258 -21.29 -6.86 -13.91
C VAL A 258 -20.80 -5.59 -13.22
N THR A 259 -20.44 -5.65 -11.95
CA THR A 259 -19.94 -4.46 -11.23
C THR A 259 -18.61 -4.00 -11.80
N PHE A 260 -17.70 -4.93 -12.12
CA PHE A 260 -16.41 -4.64 -12.71
C PHE A 260 -16.55 -3.96 -14.09
N PHE A 261 -17.48 -4.42 -14.91
CA PHE A 261 -17.83 -3.78 -16.18
C PHE A 261 -18.40 -2.38 -15.98
N VAL A 262 -19.41 -2.23 -15.11
CA VAL A 262 -20.09 -0.94 -14.87
C VAL A 262 -19.12 0.13 -14.33
N VAL A 263 -18.12 -0.27 -13.54
CA VAL A 263 -17.12 0.66 -13.02
C VAL A 263 -15.97 0.90 -14.03
N GLY A 264 -15.91 0.19 -15.15
CA GLY A 264 -14.86 0.36 -16.17
C GLY A 264 -13.57 -0.39 -15.84
N GLY A 265 -13.69 -1.54 -15.20
CA GLY A 265 -12.54 -2.39 -14.88
C GLY A 265 -11.88 -3.04 -16.10
N PHE A 266 -12.66 -3.25 -17.19
CA PHE A 266 -12.12 -3.73 -18.46
C PHE A 266 -11.58 -2.55 -19.27
N THR A 267 -10.28 -2.29 -19.19
CA THR A 267 -9.62 -1.24 -19.94
C THR A 267 -8.45 -1.80 -20.74
N ASP A 268 -8.29 -1.28 -21.96
CA ASP A 268 -7.14 -1.58 -22.81
C ASP A 268 -5.95 -0.65 -22.57
N VAL A 269 -6.09 0.35 -21.71
CA VAL A 269 -5.08 1.36 -21.43
C VAL A 269 -3.99 0.83 -20.50
N LEU A 270 -4.38 0.03 -19.50
CA LEU A 270 -3.48 -0.42 -18.45
C LEU A 270 -2.91 -1.82 -18.73
N ASP A 271 -1.66 -2.03 -18.28
CA ASP A 271 -1.03 -3.35 -18.34
C ASP A 271 -1.67 -4.30 -17.33
N SER A 272 -1.97 -5.52 -17.75
CA SER A 272 -2.50 -6.58 -16.90
C SER A 272 -1.41 -7.25 -16.05
N GLY A 273 -0.15 -7.15 -16.46
CA GLY A 273 0.99 -7.78 -15.80
C GLY A 273 1.32 -7.15 -14.45
N SER A 274 1.63 -7.97 -13.45
CA SER A 274 2.26 -7.51 -12.22
C SER A 274 3.35 -8.49 -11.81
N ASN A 275 4.59 -8.03 -11.77
CA ASN A 275 5.70 -8.75 -11.17
C ASN A 275 5.64 -8.57 -9.65
N GLY A 276 5.94 -9.61 -8.87
CA GLY A 276 6.02 -9.47 -7.40
C GLY A 276 5.46 -10.64 -6.59
N PHE A 277 4.93 -11.70 -7.23
CA PHE A 277 4.60 -12.93 -6.52
C PHE A 277 5.86 -13.50 -5.85
N GLY A 278 5.78 -13.79 -4.55
CA GLY A 278 6.92 -14.20 -3.73
C GLY A 278 7.64 -13.07 -2.99
N LEU A 279 7.72 -11.85 -3.57
CA LEU A 279 8.30 -10.69 -2.89
C LEU A 279 7.43 -10.24 -1.71
N TYR A 280 6.13 -10.12 -1.94
CA TYR A 280 5.15 -9.66 -0.97
C TYR A 280 4.48 -10.82 -0.21
N SER A 281 5.28 -11.82 0.18
CA SER A 281 4.84 -13.01 0.92
C SER A 281 4.67 -12.74 2.42
N ALA A 282 3.99 -13.68 3.12
CA ALA A 282 3.99 -13.71 4.57
C ALA A 282 5.21 -14.45 5.11
N ASN A 283 5.73 -14.01 6.23
CA ASN A 283 6.77 -14.70 6.99
C ASN A 283 6.13 -15.75 7.91
N LEU A 284 6.81 -16.86 8.20
CA LEU A 284 6.31 -17.87 9.13
C LEU A 284 6.06 -17.33 10.54
N ASN A 285 6.78 -16.28 10.93
CA ASN A 285 6.59 -15.61 12.22
C ASN A 285 5.50 -14.51 12.18
N ALA A 286 4.76 -14.33 11.07
CA ALA A 286 3.83 -13.22 10.87
C ALA A 286 2.79 -13.06 12.00
N LEU A 287 2.33 -14.16 12.60
CA LEU A 287 1.35 -14.12 13.70
C LEU A 287 1.93 -13.66 15.05
N ILE A 288 3.26 -13.72 15.20
CA ILE A 288 3.95 -13.37 16.46
C ILE A 288 4.94 -12.21 16.30
N ASN A 289 5.26 -11.79 15.08
CA ASN A 289 6.15 -10.67 14.81
C ASN A 289 5.37 -9.34 14.94
N PRO A 290 5.66 -8.52 15.95
CA PRO A 290 4.91 -7.29 16.19
C PRO A 290 5.27 -6.18 15.20
N TYR A 291 6.37 -6.30 14.46
CA TYR A 291 6.89 -5.22 13.62
C TYR A 291 7.08 -3.93 14.46
N GLU A 292 6.24 -2.91 14.30
CA GLU A 292 6.22 -1.71 15.15
C GLU A 292 4.96 -1.62 16.03
N TYR A 293 4.14 -2.67 16.07
CA TYR A 293 2.82 -2.68 16.72
C TYR A 293 2.81 -3.38 18.08
N SER A 294 3.90 -3.27 18.86
CA SER A 294 3.94 -3.71 20.25
C SER A 294 4.59 -2.66 21.15
N SER A 295 4.06 -2.52 22.37
CA SER A 295 4.68 -1.72 23.42
C SER A 295 5.81 -2.45 24.13
N PHE A 296 5.81 -3.80 24.06
CA PHE A 296 6.69 -4.65 24.85
C PHE A 296 7.82 -5.26 24.04
N PHE A 297 7.56 -5.59 22.77
CA PHE A 297 8.49 -6.36 21.96
C PHE A 297 8.93 -5.57 20.72
N PRO A 298 10.23 -5.60 20.39
CA PRO A 298 10.72 -5.04 19.15
C PRO A 298 10.27 -5.92 17.96
N GLY A 299 10.25 -5.33 16.77
CA GLY A 299 10.02 -6.07 15.54
C GLY A 299 11.09 -7.11 15.29
N MET A 300 10.68 -8.29 14.83
CA MET A 300 11.57 -9.32 14.35
C MET A 300 11.97 -9.01 12.91
N GLY A 301 13.20 -9.33 12.52
CA GLY A 301 13.66 -9.10 11.15
C GLY A 301 12.76 -9.79 10.11
N MET A 302 12.53 -9.10 8.99
CA MET A 302 11.83 -9.63 7.81
C MET A 302 12.49 -9.09 6.54
N ARG A 303 12.16 -9.62 5.38
CA ARG A 303 12.60 -9.05 4.10
C ARG A 303 11.72 -7.90 3.65
N SER A 304 12.30 -7.04 2.81
CA SER A 304 11.55 -6.01 2.10
C SER A 304 10.35 -6.62 1.37
N GLY A 305 9.19 -5.97 1.45
CA GLY A 305 7.93 -6.47 0.86
C GLY A 305 7.09 -7.36 1.79
N GLN A 306 7.69 -8.04 2.78
CA GLN A 306 6.92 -8.93 3.68
C GLN A 306 6.01 -8.20 4.67
N TYR A 307 6.06 -6.88 4.74
CA TYR A 307 5.07 -6.05 5.47
C TYR A 307 3.65 -6.26 4.94
N GLU A 308 3.49 -6.74 3.71
CA GLU A 308 2.19 -7.09 3.13
C GLU A 308 1.53 -8.27 3.83
N GLY A 309 2.31 -9.20 4.35
CA GLY A 309 1.86 -10.34 5.14
C GLY A 309 1.83 -10.08 6.65
N PHE A 310 1.86 -8.82 7.10
CA PHE A 310 1.77 -8.48 8.51
C PHE A 310 0.44 -8.93 9.12
N ALA A 311 0.49 -9.68 10.24
CA ALA A 311 -0.69 -10.30 10.85
C ALA A 311 -0.49 -10.59 12.35
N TYR A 312 0.24 -9.74 13.05
CA TYR A 312 0.50 -9.90 14.48
C TYR A 312 -0.79 -10.03 15.28
N LEU A 313 -0.93 -11.10 16.05
CA LEU A 313 -2.12 -11.37 16.85
C LEU A 313 -2.28 -10.41 18.03
N GLY A 314 -1.17 -9.83 18.50
CA GLY A 314 -1.10 -9.11 19.79
C GLY A 314 -0.90 -10.05 20.98
N LEU A 315 -0.23 -9.54 22.00
CA LEU A 315 0.17 -10.33 23.18
C LEU A 315 -1.04 -11.00 23.86
N GLY A 316 -2.13 -10.26 24.03
CA GLY A 316 -3.32 -10.79 24.70
C GLY A 316 -3.95 -11.98 23.96
N MET A 317 -4.03 -11.91 22.62
CA MET A 317 -4.57 -13.00 21.81
C MET A 317 -3.60 -14.18 21.74
N ILE A 318 -2.28 -13.94 21.69
CA ILE A 318 -1.26 -15.00 21.75
C ILE A 318 -1.40 -15.78 23.07
N VAL A 319 -1.51 -15.08 24.19
CA VAL A 319 -1.71 -15.69 25.51
C VAL A 319 -3.02 -16.47 25.55
N LEU A 320 -4.11 -15.93 25.00
CA LEU A 320 -5.40 -16.61 24.97
C LEU A 320 -5.34 -17.91 24.15
N CYS A 321 -4.67 -17.88 23.00
CA CYS A 321 -4.43 -19.07 22.17
C CYS A 321 -3.56 -20.11 22.91
N ALA A 322 -2.50 -19.67 23.58
CA ALA A 322 -1.62 -20.55 24.36
C ALA A 322 -2.39 -21.23 25.51
N ILE A 323 -3.22 -20.48 26.24
CA ILE A 323 -4.11 -21.06 27.27
C ILE A 323 -5.05 -22.08 26.62
N GLY A 324 -5.65 -21.76 25.47
CA GLY A 324 -6.54 -22.65 24.73
C GLY A 324 -5.86 -23.96 24.33
N ILE A 325 -4.64 -23.89 23.78
CA ILE A 325 -3.82 -25.06 23.42
C ILE A 325 -3.45 -25.87 24.65
N GLY A 326 -2.99 -25.23 25.74
CA GLY A 326 -2.63 -25.92 26.97
C GLY A 326 -3.81 -26.69 27.58
N LEU A 327 -5.00 -26.07 27.61
CA LEU A 327 -6.22 -26.74 28.08
C LEU A 327 -6.63 -27.90 27.17
N LEU A 328 -6.46 -27.78 25.86
CA LEU A 328 -6.73 -28.85 24.91
C LEU A 328 -5.77 -30.04 25.13
N ILE A 329 -4.47 -29.76 25.25
CA ILE A 329 -3.45 -30.78 25.53
C ILE A 329 -3.75 -31.51 26.85
N ARG A 330 -4.01 -30.75 27.92
CA ARG A 330 -4.41 -31.31 29.22
C ARG A 330 -5.61 -32.27 29.07
N ARG A 331 -6.61 -31.85 28.29
CA ARG A 331 -7.81 -32.67 28.03
C ARG A 331 -7.50 -33.93 27.24
N MET A 332 -6.62 -33.84 26.26
CA MET A 332 -6.17 -34.98 25.46
C MET A 332 -5.39 -35.98 26.34
N ILE A 333 -4.47 -35.52 27.19
CA ILE A 333 -3.72 -36.35 28.11
C ILE A 333 -4.68 -37.07 29.07
N GLN A 334 -5.69 -36.37 29.66
CA GLN A 334 -6.70 -36.97 30.51
C GLN A 334 -7.47 -38.08 29.77
N MET A 335 -7.97 -37.77 28.55
CA MET A 335 -8.70 -38.76 27.75
C MET A 335 -7.81 -39.96 27.33
N HIS A 336 -6.52 -39.75 27.15
CA HIS A 336 -5.56 -40.83 26.87
C HIS A 336 -5.41 -41.75 28.08
N LYS A 337 -5.22 -41.20 29.29
CA LYS A 337 -5.17 -41.96 30.54
C LYS A 337 -6.46 -42.76 30.78
N GLU A 338 -7.61 -42.19 30.40
CA GLU A 338 -8.92 -42.87 30.47
C GLU A 338 -9.14 -43.89 29.32
N LYS A 339 -8.17 -44.13 28.44
CA LYS A 339 -8.25 -44.97 27.20
C LYS A 339 -9.42 -44.58 26.28
N LYS A 340 -9.91 -43.36 26.35
CA LYS A 340 -11.10 -42.84 25.60
C LYS A 340 -10.68 -41.90 24.43
N LEU A 341 -9.41 -41.55 24.33
CA LEU A 341 -8.94 -40.53 23.36
C LEU A 341 -9.31 -40.89 21.90
N TRP A 342 -8.92 -42.05 21.45
CA TRP A 342 -9.16 -42.49 20.05
C TRP A 342 -10.63 -42.65 19.72
N ILE A 343 -11.45 -43.18 20.66
CA ILE A 343 -12.89 -43.34 20.48
C ILE A 343 -13.54 -41.98 20.32
N ARG A 344 -13.27 -41.04 21.25
CA ARG A 344 -13.84 -39.69 21.19
C ARG A 344 -13.37 -38.89 20.01
N MET A 345 -12.08 -39.04 19.64
CA MET A 345 -11.50 -38.39 18.46
C MET A 345 -12.17 -38.89 17.18
N LYS A 346 -12.33 -40.22 17.02
CA LYS A 346 -13.04 -40.82 15.88
C LYS A 346 -14.49 -40.35 15.81
N GLN A 347 -15.20 -40.28 16.91
CA GLN A 347 -16.57 -39.78 16.99
C GLN A 347 -16.64 -38.28 16.62
N PHE A 348 -15.71 -37.47 17.11
CA PHE A 348 -15.63 -36.04 16.79
C PHE A 348 -15.36 -35.82 15.31
N ILE A 349 -14.37 -36.50 14.74
CA ILE A 349 -14.03 -36.42 13.32
C ILE A 349 -15.23 -36.84 12.47
N LYS A 350 -15.85 -38.01 12.76
CA LYS A 350 -17.03 -38.49 12.04
C LYS A 350 -18.19 -37.49 12.08
N LYS A 351 -18.42 -36.86 13.23
CA LYS A 351 -19.51 -35.87 13.42
C LYS A 351 -19.29 -34.56 12.68
N HIS A 352 -18.03 -34.14 12.56
CA HIS A 352 -17.69 -32.83 12.01
C HIS A 352 -16.84 -32.92 10.73
N ALA A 353 -16.83 -34.09 10.07
CA ALA A 353 -15.95 -34.39 8.94
C ALA A 353 -16.03 -33.33 7.82
N SER A 354 -17.24 -32.98 7.36
CA SER A 354 -17.43 -31.99 6.31
C SER A 354 -16.86 -30.62 6.65
N GLY A 355 -17.12 -30.17 7.87
CA GLY A 355 -16.58 -28.89 8.33
C GLY A 355 -15.07 -28.90 8.53
N LEU A 356 -14.53 -29.99 9.09
CA LEU A 356 -13.08 -30.15 9.29
C LEU A 356 -12.33 -30.20 7.95
N VAL A 357 -12.81 -31.01 7.00
CA VAL A 357 -12.22 -31.10 5.66
C VAL A 357 -12.22 -29.74 4.96
N SER A 358 -13.38 -29.07 4.94
CA SER A 358 -13.50 -27.78 4.27
C SER A 358 -12.62 -26.70 4.91
N LEU A 359 -12.57 -26.66 6.25
CA LEU A 359 -11.72 -25.72 6.97
C LEU A 359 -10.23 -26.01 6.75
N SER A 360 -9.82 -27.29 6.79
CA SER A 360 -8.44 -27.68 6.53
C SER A 360 -7.98 -27.30 5.14
N ILE A 361 -8.82 -27.51 4.11
CA ILE A 361 -8.51 -27.10 2.73
C ILE A 361 -8.33 -25.58 2.66
N VAL A 362 -9.25 -24.80 3.26
CA VAL A 362 -9.14 -23.34 3.29
C VAL A 362 -7.84 -22.88 3.97
N VAL A 363 -7.50 -23.46 5.12
CA VAL A 363 -6.28 -23.11 5.87
C VAL A 363 -5.02 -23.47 5.08
N ILE A 364 -4.99 -24.67 4.45
CA ILE A 364 -3.84 -25.10 3.64
C ILE A 364 -3.67 -24.21 2.42
N VAL A 365 -4.74 -23.95 1.66
CA VAL A 365 -4.69 -23.12 0.45
C VAL A 365 -4.25 -21.70 0.77
N PHE A 366 -4.90 -21.05 1.74
CA PHE A 366 -4.51 -19.68 2.11
C PHE A 366 -3.14 -19.60 2.76
N GLY A 367 -2.76 -20.59 3.57
CA GLY A 367 -1.42 -20.68 4.16
C GLY A 367 -0.34 -20.84 3.09
N SER A 368 -0.52 -21.75 2.15
CA SER A 368 0.44 -21.97 1.05
C SER A 368 0.57 -20.73 0.15
N LEU A 369 -0.55 -20.10 -0.22
CA LEU A 369 -0.53 -18.87 -1.01
C LEU A 369 0.13 -17.71 -0.26
N ALA A 370 -0.08 -17.60 1.05
CA ALA A 370 0.52 -16.55 1.86
C ALA A 370 2.04 -16.69 1.97
N ILE A 371 2.53 -17.91 2.24
CA ILE A 371 3.96 -18.18 2.46
C ILE A 371 4.72 -18.19 1.12
N THR A 372 4.06 -18.53 0.02
CA THR A 372 4.60 -18.65 -1.34
C THR A 372 5.65 -19.73 -1.53
N THR A 373 6.41 -19.62 -2.63
CA THR A 373 7.46 -20.57 -3.03
C THR A 373 8.78 -20.37 -2.29
N TRP A 374 8.95 -19.23 -1.64
CA TRP A 374 10.13 -18.91 -0.84
C TRP A 374 9.69 -18.70 0.61
N VAL A 375 9.94 -19.71 1.42
CA VAL A 375 9.52 -19.75 2.82
C VAL A 375 10.57 -19.12 3.71
N TYR A 376 10.17 -18.08 4.44
CA TYR A 376 11.07 -17.33 5.32
C TYR A 376 10.68 -17.48 6.79
N ILE A 377 11.70 -17.52 7.66
CA ILE A 377 11.57 -17.22 9.09
C ILE A 377 12.52 -16.07 9.45
N GLY A 378 11.97 -14.93 9.85
CA GLY A 378 12.78 -13.72 9.98
C GLY A 378 13.43 -13.34 8.65
N LYS A 379 14.75 -13.19 8.64
CA LYS A 379 15.55 -12.87 7.43
C LYS A 379 16.02 -14.12 6.66
N TYR A 380 15.82 -15.33 7.20
CA TYR A 380 16.38 -16.57 6.66
C TYR A 380 15.39 -17.31 5.77
N ILE A 381 15.88 -17.82 4.64
CA ILE A 381 15.14 -18.75 3.77
C ILE A 381 15.26 -20.16 4.37
N ILE A 382 14.12 -20.81 4.62
CA ILE A 382 14.08 -22.19 5.12
C ILE A 382 13.86 -23.17 3.97
N LEU A 383 12.99 -22.81 3.03
CA LEU A 383 12.61 -23.68 1.93
C LEU A 383 12.39 -22.81 0.68
N GLN A 384 12.87 -23.31 -0.44
CA GLN A 384 12.65 -22.74 -1.76
C GLN A 384 12.06 -23.82 -2.67
N VAL A 385 10.90 -23.54 -3.25
CA VAL A 385 10.21 -24.42 -4.18
C VAL A 385 10.16 -23.73 -5.54
N TYR A 386 10.62 -24.45 -6.57
CA TYR A 386 10.53 -23.96 -7.94
C TYR A 386 9.28 -24.51 -8.62
N LEU A 387 8.45 -23.64 -9.13
CA LEU A 387 7.27 -24.00 -9.91
C LEU A 387 7.55 -23.85 -11.41
N PRO A 388 6.84 -24.56 -12.27
CA PRO A 388 6.84 -24.28 -13.71
C PRO A 388 6.40 -22.84 -14.01
N GLN A 389 6.92 -22.23 -15.09
CA GLN A 389 6.67 -20.82 -15.43
C GLN A 389 5.18 -20.50 -15.54
N PHE A 390 4.37 -21.37 -16.14
CA PHE A 390 2.93 -21.15 -16.26
C PHE A 390 2.23 -20.95 -14.89
N CYS A 391 2.76 -21.56 -13.81
CA CYS A 391 2.24 -21.34 -12.45
C CYS A 391 2.54 -19.93 -11.98
N TYR A 392 3.74 -19.41 -12.26
CA TYR A 392 4.10 -18.04 -11.93
C TYR A 392 3.26 -17.03 -12.72
N ASP A 393 2.96 -17.30 -14.00
CA ASP A 393 2.14 -16.44 -14.84
C ASP A 393 0.71 -16.31 -14.28
N VAL A 394 0.13 -17.41 -13.82
CA VAL A 394 -1.19 -17.42 -13.16
C VAL A 394 -1.12 -16.73 -11.79
N LEU A 395 -0.08 -17.02 -10.99
CA LEU A 395 0.08 -16.46 -9.65
C LEU A 395 0.50 -14.98 -9.66
N ALA A 396 1.02 -14.47 -10.78
CA ALA A 396 1.34 -13.05 -10.97
C ALA A 396 0.11 -12.14 -10.77
N ILE A 397 -1.11 -12.64 -11.01
CA ILE A 397 -2.36 -11.93 -10.74
C ILE A 397 -2.46 -11.56 -9.24
N VAL A 398 -1.84 -12.36 -8.36
CA VAL A 398 -1.91 -12.22 -6.91
C VAL A 398 -0.56 -11.72 -6.35
N ARG A 399 -0.17 -10.50 -6.75
CA ARG A 399 1.12 -9.87 -6.40
C ARG A 399 1.41 -9.91 -4.89
N SER A 400 0.45 -9.46 -4.06
CA SER A 400 0.63 -9.30 -2.61
C SER A 400 0.02 -10.47 -1.83
N SER A 401 0.44 -11.69 -2.16
CA SER A 401 -0.11 -12.94 -1.62
C SER A 401 0.03 -13.08 -0.09
N GLY A 402 0.95 -12.38 0.53
CA GLY A 402 1.09 -12.34 1.99
C GLY A 402 -0.20 -11.99 2.73
N ARG A 403 -1.09 -11.20 2.11
CA ARG A 403 -2.41 -10.82 2.68
C ARG A 403 -3.33 -12.01 2.97
N PHE A 404 -3.13 -13.16 2.34
CA PHE A 404 -3.91 -14.37 2.63
C PHE A 404 -3.72 -14.88 4.07
N ILE A 405 -2.63 -14.51 4.74
CA ILE A 405 -2.38 -14.83 6.15
C ILE A 405 -3.47 -14.24 7.08
N TRP A 406 -4.19 -13.17 6.66
CA TRP A 406 -5.25 -12.56 7.45
C TRP A 406 -6.40 -13.55 7.75
N VAL A 407 -6.66 -14.49 6.85
CA VAL A 407 -7.64 -15.58 7.10
C VAL A 407 -7.15 -16.45 8.24
N ILE A 408 -5.88 -16.85 8.23
CA ILE A 408 -5.26 -17.67 9.29
C ILE A 408 -5.27 -16.93 10.63
N MET A 409 -4.96 -15.63 10.62
CA MET A 409 -5.02 -14.77 11.80
C MET A 409 -6.43 -14.78 12.43
N TYR A 410 -7.48 -14.55 11.64
CA TYR A 410 -8.85 -14.57 12.14
C TYR A 410 -9.29 -15.95 12.60
N MET A 411 -8.86 -17.04 11.94
CA MET A 411 -9.10 -18.39 12.41
C MET A 411 -8.41 -18.66 13.76
N ALA A 412 -7.19 -18.14 13.97
CA ALA A 412 -6.51 -18.22 15.25
C ALA A 412 -7.26 -17.44 16.37
N MET A 413 -7.76 -16.25 16.08
CA MET A 413 -8.56 -15.47 17.03
C MET A 413 -9.86 -16.20 17.41
N ILE A 414 -10.56 -16.76 16.42
CA ILE A 414 -11.77 -17.57 16.64
C ILE A 414 -11.42 -18.80 17.50
N PHE A 415 -10.31 -19.48 17.20
CA PHE A 415 -9.84 -20.63 17.96
C PHE A 415 -9.57 -20.28 19.42
N GLY A 416 -8.83 -19.21 19.72
CA GLY A 416 -8.52 -18.78 21.08
C GLY A 416 -9.78 -18.51 21.89
N LEU A 417 -10.72 -17.73 21.36
CA LEU A 417 -12.00 -17.43 22.01
C LEU A 417 -12.88 -18.69 22.15
N TYR A 418 -12.92 -19.55 21.13
CA TYR A 418 -13.70 -20.80 21.19
C TYR A 418 -13.18 -21.74 22.27
N MET A 419 -11.85 -21.93 22.35
CA MET A 419 -11.23 -22.80 23.35
C MET A 419 -11.45 -22.28 24.77
N ALA A 420 -11.30 -20.96 24.99
CA ALA A 420 -11.64 -20.35 26.28
C ALA A 420 -13.09 -20.61 26.67
N ALA A 421 -14.03 -20.36 25.75
CA ALA A 421 -15.48 -20.58 26.03
C ALA A 421 -15.85 -22.05 26.25
N ARG A 422 -15.15 -22.98 25.60
CA ARG A 422 -15.49 -24.41 25.61
C ARG A 422 -14.79 -25.21 26.71
N MET A 423 -13.54 -24.87 27.02
CA MET A 423 -12.71 -25.63 27.94
C MET A 423 -12.82 -25.13 29.39
N ILE A 424 -13.11 -23.83 29.60
CA ILE A 424 -13.27 -23.27 30.92
C ILE A 424 -14.73 -23.40 31.34
N ARG A 425 -15.02 -24.35 32.26
CA ARG A 425 -16.39 -24.66 32.72
C ARG A 425 -17.05 -23.50 33.46
N ASN A 426 -16.29 -22.82 34.32
CA ASN A 426 -16.81 -21.70 35.10
C ASN A 426 -16.91 -20.46 34.20
N LYS A 427 -18.13 -19.99 33.96
CA LYS A 427 -18.42 -18.85 33.10
C LYS A 427 -17.79 -17.55 33.58
N LYS A 428 -17.71 -17.31 34.90
CA LYS A 428 -17.08 -16.12 35.49
C LYS A 428 -15.57 -16.16 35.25
N VAL A 429 -14.92 -17.30 35.54
CA VAL A 429 -13.47 -17.50 35.30
C VAL A 429 -13.12 -17.31 33.81
N CYS A 430 -13.90 -17.88 32.89
CA CYS A 430 -13.72 -17.68 31.48
C CYS A 430 -13.78 -16.18 31.08
N THR A 431 -14.76 -15.45 31.61
CA THR A 431 -14.91 -14.02 31.32
C THR A 431 -13.74 -13.22 31.88
N ILE A 432 -13.28 -13.55 33.11
CA ILE A 432 -12.11 -12.90 33.73
C ILE A 432 -10.85 -13.16 32.90
N ILE A 433 -10.58 -14.39 32.45
CA ILE A 433 -9.42 -14.72 31.63
C ILE A 433 -9.44 -13.93 30.32
N VAL A 434 -10.58 -13.87 29.62
CA VAL A 434 -10.70 -13.09 28.39
C VAL A 434 -10.53 -11.60 28.68
N ALA A 435 -11.04 -11.08 29.80
CA ALA A 435 -10.82 -9.68 30.19
C ALA A 435 -9.35 -9.39 30.47
N VAL A 436 -8.64 -10.25 31.18
CA VAL A 436 -7.19 -10.11 31.45
C VAL A 436 -6.39 -10.15 30.13
N CYS A 437 -6.70 -11.10 29.24
CA CYS A 437 -6.08 -11.16 27.93
C CYS A 437 -6.37 -9.90 27.10
N LEU A 438 -7.59 -9.34 27.20
CA LEU A 438 -7.92 -8.09 26.54
C LEU A 438 -7.13 -6.91 27.11
N CYS A 439 -6.98 -6.83 28.43
CA CYS A 439 -6.11 -5.80 29.05
C CYS A 439 -4.67 -5.92 28.57
N LEU A 440 -4.11 -7.13 28.49
CA LEU A 440 -2.78 -7.38 27.92
C LEU A 440 -2.70 -6.92 26.45
N GLN A 441 -3.74 -7.20 25.65
CA GLN A 441 -3.82 -6.74 24.26
C GLN A 441 -3.80 -5.20 24.16
N LEU A 442 -4.60 -4.53 24.98
CA LEU A 442 -4.66 -3.06 24.99
C LEU A 442 -3.34 -2.44 25.46
N MET A 443 -2.70 -3.01 26.48
CA MET A 443 -1.37 -2.58 26.93
C MET A 443 -0.31 -2.78 25.85
N ASP A 444 -0.35 -3.90 25.15
CA ASP A 444 0.59 -4.22 24.07
C ASP A 444 0.46 -3.23 22.88
N LEU A 445 -0.77 -2.90 22.52
CA LEU A 445 -1.05 -1.97 21.42
C LEU A 445 -1.06 -0.49 21.84
N ALA A 446 -0.88 -0.16 23.13
CA ALA A 446 -1.03 1.21 23.64
C ALA A 446 -0.07 2.20 22.99
N LYS A 447 1.23 1.86 22.90
CA LYS A 447 2.25 2.74 22.31
C LYS A 447 2.01 3.02 20.81
N PRO A 448 1.81 2.01 19.94
CA PRO A 448 1.49 2.26 18.53
C PRO A 448 0.16 3.01 18.35
N ILE A 449 -0.89 2.70 19.12
CA ILE A 449 -2.17 3.43 19.07
C ILE A 449 -1.96 4.90 19.49
N SER A 450 -1.21 5.16 20.55
CA SER A 450 -0.90 6.53 20.99
C SER A 450 -0.12 7.31 19.93
N ARG A 451 0.83 6.67 19.23
CA ARG A 451 1.56 7.29 18.11
C ARG A 451 0.61 7.63 16.96
N ILE A 452 -0.28 6.71 16.58
CA ILE A 452 -1.30 6.94 15.54
C ILE A 452 -2.24 8.07 15.98
N HIS A 453 -2.75 8.04 17.21
CA HIS A 453 -3.61 9.10 17.74
C HIS A 453 -2.95 10.48 17.65
N LYS A 454 -1.73 10.60 18.15
CA LYS A 454 -0.97 11.85 18.09
C LYS A 454 -0.78 12.33 16.65
N GLN A 455 -0.48 11.43 15.73
CA GLN A 455 -0.26 11.75 14.31
C GLN A 455 -1.50 12.36 13.64
N TYR A 456 -2.71 11.93 13.99
CA TYR A 456 -3.95 12.41 13.37
C TYR A 456 -4.69 13.48 14.19
N THR A 457 -4.24 13.79 15.41
CA THR A 457 -4.81 14.83 16.27
C THR A 457 -3.90 16.05 16.43
N SER A 458 -2.61 15.94 16.09
CA SER A 458 -1.69 17.08 15.99
C SER A 458 -1.85 17.76 14.64
N GLU A 459 -1.31 18.99 14.51
CA GLU A 459 -1.20 19.65 13.21
C GLU A 459 -0.52 18.74 12.20
N PRO A 460 -1.10 18.52 11.02
CA PRO A 460 -0.50 17.69 9.99
C PRO A 460 0.82 18.32 9.56
N VAL A 461 1.89 17.58 9.62
CA VAL A 461 3.14 17.98 9.00
C VAL A 461 2.94 17.80 7.49
N ALA A 462 2.85 18.91 6.76
CA ALA A 462 2.87 18.86 5.31
C ALA A 462 4.13 18.12 4.85
N GLU A 463 4.03 17.31 3.82
CA GLU A 463 5.19 16.63 3.28
C GLU A 463 6.23 17.68 2.87
N GLU A 464 7.45 17.60 3.40
CA GLU A 464 8.53 18.56 3.11
C GLU A 464 8.86 18.62 1.61
N ASN A 465 8.44 17.61 0.86
CA ASN A 465 8.66 17.46 -0.59
C ASN A 465 7.58 18.12 -1.47
N MET A 466 6.67 18.90 -0.92
CA MET A 466 5.70 19.61 -1.76
C MET A 466 6.37 20.74 -2.55
N VAL A 467 5.96 20.91 -3.80
CA VAL A 467 6.37 22.09 -4.59
C VAL A 467 5.91 23.36 -3.89
N LYS A 468 6.82 24.32 -3.70
CA LYS A 468 6.63 25.48 -2.81
C LYS A 468 6.56 26.82 -3.54
N ASN A 469 7.03 26.87 -4.79
CA ASN A 469 7.08 28.10 -5.56
C ASN A 469 5.66 28.64 -5.80
N ALA A 470 5.49 29.94 -5.66
CA ALA A 470 4.20 30.63 -5.89
C ALA A 470 3.63 30.41 -7.31
N PHE A 471 4.43 30.05 -8.28
CA PHE A 471 4.01 29.65 -9.61
C PHE A 471 2.86 28.63 -9.59
N TRP A 472 3.00 27.59 -8.77
CA TRP A 472 2.02 26.51 -8.69
C TRP A 472 0.65 26.94 -8.17
N ASP A 473 0.61 27.99 -7.37
CA ASP A 473 -0.62 28.51 -6.79
C ASP A 473 -1.23 29.66 -7.61
N THR A 474 -0.40 30.41 -8.38
CA THR A 474 -0.83 31.63 -9.05
C THR A 474 -0.96 31.50 -10.56
N GLN A 475 -0.04 30.77 -11.22
CA GLN A 475 0.06 30.72 -12.67
C GLN A 475 -0.39 29.39 -13.29
N LEU A 476 -0.38 28.30 -12.50
CA LEU A 476 -0.79 26.98 -13.00
C LEU A 476 -2.20 26.99 -13.61
N LYS A 477 -3.11 27.77 -13.04
CA LYS A 477 -4.50 27.96 -13.52
C LYS A 477 -4.62 28.53 -14.96
N ASN A 478 -3.54 29.02 -15.54
CA ASN A 478 -3.51 29.50 -16.93
C ASN A 478 -3.42 28.35 -17.94
N TYR A 479 -3.24 27.13 -17.46
CA TYR A 479 -3.13 25.91 -18.26
C TYR A 479 -4.31 24.99 -17.98
N LYS A 480 -4.61 24.10 -18.94
CA LYS A 480 -5.61 23.04 -18.81
C LYS A 480 -4.96 21.66 -18.65
N HIS A 481 -3.79 21.48 -19.24
CA HIS A 481 -3.11 20.21 -19.34
C HIS A 481 -1.70 20.31 -18.77
N ILE A 482 -1.29 19.30 -18.01
CA ILE A 482 0.11 19.08 -17.66
C ILE A 482 0.59 17.82 -18.37
N VAL A 483 1.64 17.96 -19.16
CA VAL A 483 2.21 16.90 -19.97
C VAL A 483 3.64 16.61 -19.52
N TYR A 484 3.88 15.42 -18.97
CA TYR A 484 5.21 14.91 -18.72
C TYR A 484 5.85 14.40 -20.01
N TYR A 485 7.09 14.83 -20.29
CA TYR A 485 7.84 14.36 -21.44
C TYR A 485 9.33 14.15 -21.10
N PRO A 486 9.90 12.94 -21.33
CA PRO A 486 9.20 11.75 -21.84
C PRO A 486 8.18 11.20 -20.85
N VAL A 487 7.06 10.69 -21.36
CA VAL A 487 6.03 10.02 -20.54
C VAL A 487 6.68 8.85 -19.80
N ALA A 488 6.33 8.64 -18.54
CA ALA A 488 6.89 7.63 -17.64
C ALA A 488 8.40 7.80 -17.30
N GLY A 489 9.00 8.95 -17.65
CA GLY A 489 10.39 9.26 -17.29
C GLY A 489 10.59 9.81 -15.87
N TYR A 490 9.53 9.92 -15.07
CA TYR A 490 9.52 10.61 -13.78
C TYR A 490 9.28 9.67 -12.62
N GLY A 491 9.91 9.97 -11.48
CA GLY A 491 9.70 9.23 -10.26
C GLY A 491 8.33 9.50 -9.64
N LEU A 492 7.84 8.53 -8.86
CA LEU A 492 6.55 8.57 -8.17
C LEU A 492 6.30 9.90 -7.43
N TYR A 493 7.28 10.34 -6.65
CA TYR A 493 7.16 11.57 -5.85
C TYR A 493 7.04 12.83 -6.71
N GLN A 494 7.79 12.93 -7.79
CA GLN A 494 7.72 14.06 -8.70
C GLN A 494 6.34 14.21 -9.33
N MET A 495 5.74 13.09 -9.76
CA MET A 495 4.38 13.09 -10.30
C MET A 495 3.34 13.46 -9.25
N MET A 496 3.48 12.95 -8.02
CA MET A 496 2.54 13.26 -6.94
C MET A 496 2.59 14.72 -6.50
N GLN A 497 3.77 15.34 -6.44
CA GLN A 497 3.92 16.75 -6.08
C GLN A 497 3.14 17.66 -7.01
N VAL A 498 3.42 17.54 -8.31
CA VAL A 498 2.75 18.37 -9.34
C VAL A 498 1.29 17.97 -9.51
N GLY A 499 1.00 16.66 -9.54
CA GLY A 499 -0.37 16.16 -9.66
C GLY A 499 -1.28 16.61 -8.52
N THR A 500 -0.73 16.80 -7.32
CA THR A 500 -1.48 17.39 -6.18
C THR A 500 -1.84 18.84 -6.45
N LYS A 501 -0.89 19.66 -6.92
CA LYS A 501 -1.19 21.08 -7.25
C LYS A 501 -2.16 21.18 -8.42
N ALA A 502 -1.98 20.34 -9.45
CA ALA A 502 -2.88 20.29 -10.59
C ALA A 502 -4.32 19.91 -10.18
N SER A 503 -4.47 18.99 -9.25
CA SER A 503 -5.80 18.58 -8.74
C SER A 503 -6.55 19.68 -7.96
N MET A 504 -5.89 20.78 -7.62
CA MET A 504 -6.50 21.96 -7.00
C MET A 504 -7.00 22.97 -8.03
N VAL A 505 -6.73 22.75 -9.31
CA VAL A 505 -7.21 23.60 -10.42
C VAL A 505 -8.34 22.85 -11.11
N GLU A 506 -9.52 23.42 -11.10
CA GLU A 506 -10.73 22.82 -11.68
C GLU A 506 -10.54 22.52 -13.17
N GLY A 507 -10.85 21.29 -13.59
CA GLY A 507 -10.78 20.84 -14.97
C GLY A 507 -9.37 20.61 -15.52
N MET A 508 -8.32 20.72 -14.69
CA MET A 508 -6.95 20.39 -15.10
C MET A 508 -6.73 18.88 -15.13
N ASP A 509 -6.03 18.41 -16.13
CA ASP A 509 -5.63 17.00 -16.26
C ASP A 509 -4.10 16.83 -16.38
N VAL A 510 -3.68 15.57 -16.22
CA VAL A 510 -2.29 15.15 -16.42
C VAL A 510 -2.24 13.94 -17.35
N ASN A 511 -1.17 13.81 -18.16
CA ASN A 511 -1.04 12.69 -19.08
C ASN A 511 -0.49 11.42 -18.41
N TYR A 512 0.10 11.52 -17.24
CA TYR A 512 0.67 10.38 -16.53
C TYR A 512 0.67 10.59 -15.01
N PHE A 513 0.20 9.57 -14.28
CA PHE A 513 0.15 9.60 -12.83
C PHE A 513 0.39 8.21 -12.23
N TYR A 514 0.76 8.16 -10.95
CA TYR A 514 0.91 6.89 -10.23
C TYR A 514 -0.44 6.23 -9.95
N MET A 515 -0.57 4.99 -10.39
CA MET A 515 -1.76 4.16 -10.19
C MET A 515 -1.37 2.73 -9.80
N SER A 516 -2.34 1.91 -9.43
CA SER A 516 -2.13 0.50 -9.08
C SER A 516 -1.67 -0.36 -10.27
N ARG A 517 -1.80 0.15 -11.49
CA ARG A 517 -1.35 -0.46 -12.75
C ARG A 517 -0.70 0.59 -13.64
N PHE A 518 0.28 0.19 -14.42
CA PHE A 518 0.96 1.08 -15.38
C PHE A 518 0.20 1.18 -16.70
N ILE A 519 0.34 2.31 -17.39
CA ILE A 519 -0.13 2.46 -18.77
C ILE A 519 0.68 1.52 -19.66
N LYS A 520 0.04 0.90 -20.65
CA LYS A 520 0.72 0.04 -21.63
C LYS A 520 1.84 0.77 -22.33
N TYR A 521 3.00 0.13 -22.43
CA TYR A 521 4.20 0.71 -23.04
C TYR A 521 3.96 1.20 -24.46
N SER A 522 3.16 0.49 -25.26
CA SER A 522 2.81 0.90 -26.64
C SER A 522 2.07 2.24 -26.70
N LEU A 523 1.23 2.54 -25.72
CA LEU A 523 0.55 3.84 -25.63
C LEU A 523 1.49 4.95 -25.20
N ILE A 524 2.38 4.66 -24.25
CA ILE A 524 3.46 5.58 -23.84
C ILE A 524 4.36 5.91 -25.01
N GLU A 525 4.77 4.93 -25.82
CA GLU A 525 5.60 5.19 -27.02
C GLU A 525 4.87 6.03 -28.06
N LYS A 526 3.58 5.75 -28.30
CA LYS A 526 2.76 6.54 -29.23
C LYS A 526 2.72 8.00 -28.79
N GLU A 527 2.39 8.24 -27.53
CA GLU A 527 2.30 9.58 -26.96
C GLU A 527 3.64 10.31 -26.99
N ASN A 528 4.72 9.64 -26.62
CA ASN A 528 6.08 10.21 -26.72
C ASN A 528 6.42 10.63 -28.17
N LYS A 529 5.99 9.88 -29.18
CA LYS A 529 6.18 10.26 -30.59
C LYS A 529 5.38 11.50 -30.98
N GLU A 530 4.14 11.59 -30.50
CA GLU A 530 3.25 12.74 -30.74
C GLU A 530 3.81 14.02 -30.08
N ILE A 531 4.20 13.94 -28.81
CA ILE A 531 4.81 15.07 -28.08
C ILE A 531 6.13 15.48 -28.72
N LYS A 532 6.97 14.51 -29.10
CA LYS A 532 8.23 14.77 -29.83
C LYS A 532 7.98 15.57 -31.09
N LYS A 533 6.95 15.22 -31.86
CA LYS A 533 6.58 15.92 -33.07
C LYS A 533 6.19 17.37 -32.76
N LYS A 534 5.38 17.62 -31.72
CA LYS A 534 5.02 18.98 -31.30
C LYS A 534 6.23 19.84 -30.97
N PHE A 535 7.24 19.29 -30.27
CA PHE A 535 8.49 19.99 -30.02
C PHE A 535 9.28 20.26 -31.32
N THR A 536 9.43 19.26 -32.21
CA THR A 536 10.20 19.37 -33.44
C THR A 536 9.59 20.38 -34.42
N ASP A 537 8.26 20.39 -34.50
CA ASP A 537 7.53 21.27 -35.43
C ASP A 537 7.24 22.66 -34.82
N ASN A 538 7.75 22.95 -33.61
CA ASN A 538 7.44 24.17 -32.83
C ASN A 538 5.94 24.40 -32.68
N ALA A 539 5.18 23.31 -32.51
CA ALA A 539 3.71 23.29 -32.47
C ALA A 539 3.18 22.92 -31.09
N LEU A 540 3.82 23.43 -30.02
CA LEU A 540 3.35 23.24 -28.66
C LEU A 540 1.98 23.88 -28.46
N ASP A 541 1.14 23.23 -27.68
CA ASP A 541 -0.20 23.73 -27.34
C ASP A 541 -0.11 24.92 -26.36
N GLU A 542 -0.99 25.90 -26.51
CA GLU A 542 -0.94 27.14 -25.74
C GLU A 542 -1.48 27.01 -24.31
N ASP A 543 -2.35 26.01 -24.09
CA ASP A 543 -3.00 25.72 -22.83
C ASP A 543 -2.36 24.52 -22.10
N THR A 544 -1.17 24.10 -22.54
CA THR A 544 -0.42 22.96 -22.00
C THR A 544 0.87 23.40 -21.36
N LEU A 545 1.10 22.98 -20.12
CA LEU A 545 2.39 23.08 -19.43
C LEU A 545 3.13 21.74 -19.57
N TYR A 546 4.28 21.75 -20.21
CA TYR A 546 5.11 20.57 -20.35
C TYR A 546 6.14 20.50 -19.23
N ILE A 547 6.25 19.35 -18.56
CA ILE A 547 7.32 19.04 -17.61
C ILE A 547 8.30 18.12 -18.32
N VAL A 548 9.53 18.58 -18.52
CA VAL A 548 10.49 17.89 -19.36
C VAL A 548 11.74 17.50 -18.59
N ASP A 549 12.42 16.44 -19.05
CA ASP A 549 13.75 16.11 -18.56
C ASP A 549 14.81 17.05 -19.18
N TYR A 550 15.98 17.08 -18.53
CA TYR A 550 17.09 17.94 -18.97
C TYR A 550 17.58 17.61 -20.37
N ARG A 551 17.42 16.36 -20.87
CA ARG A 551 17.81 15.94 -22.22
C ARG A 551 16.89 16.55 -23.27
N SER A 552 15.59 16.51 -22.98
CA SER A 552 14.56 17.13 -23.82
C SER A 552 14.73 18.66 -23.85
N ALA A 553 14.97 19.29 -22.69
CA ALA A 553 15.23 20.71 -22.60
C ALA A 553 16.43 21.14 -23.47
N HIS A 554 17.57 20.43 -23.36
CA HIS A 554 18.73 20.67 -24.19
C HIS A 554 18.44 20.50 -25.69
N LYS A 555 17.80 19.39 -26.05
CA LYS A 555 17.52 19.04 -27.46
C LYS A 555 16.64 20.07 -28.15
N TYR A 556 15.66 20.60 -27.44
CA TYR A 556 14.65 21.51 -27.97
C TYR A 556 14.83 22.95 -27.51
N LYS A 557 16.02 23.34 -27.02
CA LYS A 557 16.30 24.66 -26.43
C LYS A 557 15.96 25.86 -27.32
N ASN A 558 15.91 25.67 -28.64
CA ASN A 558 15.55 26.69 -29.61
C ASN A 558 14.08 26.61 -30.07
N MET A 559 13.31 25.65 -29.58
CA MET A 559 11.94 25.34 -30.02
C MET A 559 10.88 25.73 -28.98
N ALA A 560 11.28 25.99 -27.73
CA ALA A 560 10.39 26.37 -26.67
C ALA A 560 11.09 27.24 -25.62
N ASN A 561 10.31 27.89 -24.75
CA ASN A 561 10.84 28.57 -23.58
C ASN A 561 10.94 27.58 -22.43
N PHE A 562 12.11 27.46 -21.82
CA PHE A 562 12.35 26.57 -20.70
C PHE A 562 12.60 27.33 -19.41
N TYR A 563 11.95 26.92 -18.35
CA TYR A 563 11.99 27.54 -17.02
C TYR A 563 12.31 26.48 -15.96
N GLU A 564 12.75 26.91 -14.81
CA GLU A 564 13.03 26.02 -13.69
C GLU A 564 12.27 26.44 -12.43
N VAL A 565 11.42 25.55 -11.94
CA VAL A 565 10.59 25.77 -10.74
C VAL A 565 10.67 24.52 -9.86
N ASP A 566 11.12 24.65 -8.61
CA ASP A 566 11.22 23.55 -7.64
C ASP A 566 11.91 22.32 -8.24
N ASN A 567 13.03 22.52 -8.91
CA ASN A 567 13.80 21.47 -9.63
C ASN A 567 13.02 20.72 -10.73
N LYS A 568 11.95 21.30 -11.24
CA LYS A 568 11.23 20.85 -12.42
C LYS A 568 11.57 21.76 -13.59
N ILE A 569 11.85 21.18 -14.75
CA ILE A 569 12.04 21.95 -15.97
C ILE A 569 10.69 22.03 -16.66
N LEU A 570 10.20 23.25 -16.79
CA LEU A 570 8.92 23.57 -17.43
C LEU A 570 9.19 24.04 -18.86
N ALA A 571 8.38 23.59 -19.81
CA ALA A 571 8.36 24.15 -21.16
C ALA A 571 6.94 24.69 -21.46
N SER A 572 6.87 25.85 -22.08
CA SER A 572 5.61 26.47 -22.46
C SER A 572 5.78 27.21 -23.80
N LYS A 573 4.72 27.23 -24.62
CA LYS A 573 4.68 28.02 -25.84
C LYS A 573 4.71 29.51 -25.53
N LYS A 574 3.96 29.95 -24.51
CA LYS A 574 3.93 31.34 -24.06
C LYS A 574 4.99 31.57 -22.99
N PRO A 575 5.63 32.75 -22.96
CA PRO A 575 6.53 33.11 -21.86
C PRO A 575 5.83 33.02 -20.50
N ILE A 576 6.53 32.52 -19.49
CA ILE A 576 6.06 32.50 -18.08
C ILE A 576 6.76 33.67 -17.37
N ALA A 577 5.98 34.56 -16.77
CA ALA A 577 6.50 35.69 -16.03
C ALA A 577 7.02 35.26 -14.65
N ASP A 578 7.99 36.01 -14.13
CA ASP A 578 8.51 35.88 -12.74
C ASP A 578 9.00 34.47 -12.35
N VAL A 579 9.49 33.73 -13.35
CA VAL A 579 10.03 32.38 -13.17
C VAL A 579 11.43 32.32 -13.77
N PRO A 580 12.43 31.72 -13.09
CA PRO A 580 13.80 31.58 -13.59
C PRO A 580 13.85 30.80 -14.90
N VAL A 581 14.62 31.30 -15.86
CA VAL A 581 14.92 30.57 -17.09
C VAL A 581 15.81 29.37 -16.75
N TYR A 582 15.51 28.22 -17.34
CA TYR A 582 16.28 27.00 -17.13
C TYR A 582 17.74 27.13 -17.56
N ARG A 583 18.67 26.81 -16.68
CA ARG A 583 20.08 26.71 -16.98
C ARG A 583 20.40 25.33 -17.56
N ASP A 584 20.81 25.28 -18.83
CA ASP A 584 21.12 24.04 -19.52
C ASP A 584 22.38 23.36 -18.93
N VAL A 585 22.23 22.17 -18.37
CA VAL A 585 23.32 21.40 -17.75
C VAL A 585 24.36 20.92 -18.78
N TYR A 586 23.98 20.71 -20.04
CA TYR A 586 24.88 20.30 -21.08
C TYR A 586 25.83 21.43 -21.49
N LEU A 587 25.37 22.68 -21.51
CA LEU A 587 26.24 23.85 -21.72
C LEU A 587 27.28 23.95 -20.59
N SER A 588 26.94 23.56 -19.37
CA SER A 588 27.91 23.51 -18.27
C SER A 588 29.01 22.47 -18.51
N ALA A 589 28.67 21.32 -19.13
CA ALA A 589 29.67 20.29 -19.48
C ALA A 589 30.55 20.66 -20.68
N GLU A 590 30.14 21.59 -21.52
CA GLU A 590 30.95 22.13 -22.62
C GLU A 590 32.00 23.16 -22.14
N SER A 591 31.84 23.69 -20.91
CA SER A 591 32.80 24.62 -20.31
C SER A 591 34.11 23.92 -19.94
N PRO A 592 35.24 24.64 -19.80
CA PRO A 592 36.53 24.08 -19.36
C PRO A 592 36.40 23.47 -17.93
N TYR A 593 35.56 24.04 -17.12
CA TYR A 593 35.25 23.50 -15.77
C TYR A 593 33.78 23.73 -15.43
N VAL A 594 33.27 22.95 -14.47
CA VAL A 594 31.96 23.14 -13.90
C VAL A 594 32.04 23.05 -12.37
N GLU A 595 31.38 23.96 -11.69
CA GLU A 595 31.17 23.91 -10.25
C GLU A 595 29.77 23.34 -9.95
N LEU A 596 29.75 22.22 -9.28
CA LEU A 596 28.54 21.56 -8.82
C LEU A 596 28.35 21.92 -7.34
N ASP A 597 27.64 22.99 -7.08
CA ASP A 597 27.20 23.39 -5.77
C ASP A 597 26.01 22.52 -5.36
N PHE A 598 26.11 21.86 -4.20
CA PHE A 598 25.11 20.94 -3.67
C PHE A 598 24.13 21.62 -2.68
N SER A 599 24.03 22.93 -2.69
CA SER A 599 22.93 23.65 -2.04
C SER A 599 21.59 23.34 -2.70
N ASP A 600 20.48 23.71 -2.06
CA ASP A 600 19.11 23.45 -2.56
C ASP A 600 18.88 24.08 -3.94
N GLN A 601 19.47 25.24 -4.21
CA GLN A 601 19.40 25.94 -5.51
C GLN A 601 20.62 25.68 -6.41
N GLY A 602 21.54 24.84 -5.95
CA GLY A 602 22.82 24.60 -6.63
C GLY A 602 22.73 23.70 -7.86
N LEU A 603 23.70 23.87 -8.77
CA LEU A 603 23.79 23.04 -9.97
C LEU A 603 24.05 21.56 -9.63
N GLY A 604 24.73 21.25 -8.53
CA GLY A 604 25.03 19.90 -8.07
C GLY A 604 23.82 19.03 -7.91
N LYS A 605 22.70 19.58 -7.48
CA LYS A 605 21.42 18.87 -7.33
C LYS A 605 20.93 18.27 -8.65
N LYS A 606 21.18 18.90 -9.80
CA LYS A 606 20.83 18.38 -11.13
C LYS A 606 21.72 17.23 -11.57
N PHE A 607 22.93 17.12 -11.05
CA PHE A 607 23.88 16.05 -11.32
C PHE A 607 23.78 14.90 -10.30
N ALA A 608 23.07 15.09 -9.20
CA ALA A 608 22.74 14.06 -8.23
C ALA A 608 21.81 13.01 -8.86
N HIS A 609 22.26 11.74 -8.95
CA HIS A 609 21.52 10.71 -9.70
C HIS A 609 20.74 9.74 -8.78
N SER A 610 21.40 9.17 -7.78
CA SER A 610 20.77 8.23 -6.84
C SER A 610 21.47 8.27 -5.50
N GLY A 611 20.76 7.88 -4.45
CA GLY A 611 21.28 7.86 -3.08
C GLY A 611 21.39 9.24 -2.42
N TRP A 612 20.72 10.23 -2.97
CA TRP A 612 20.54 11.57 -2.41
C TRP A 612 19.08 11.73 -2.01
N ASN A 613 18.82 12.35 -0.88
CA ASN A 613 17.46 12.70 -0.50
C ASN A 613 17.19 14.14 -0.95
N GLU A 614 16.12 14.35 -1.71
CA GLU A 614 15.75 15.68 -2.20
C GLU A 614 15.54 16.70 -1.07
N THR A 615 15.15 16.25 0.11
CA THR A 615 14.94 17.10 1.31
C THR A 615 16.22 17.43 2.07
N ASP A 616 17.31 16.73 1.80
CA ASP A 616 18.57 16.90 2.54
C ASP A 616 19.50 17.96 1.91
N PHE A 617 19.08 18.58 0.78
CA PHE A 617 19.78 19.70 0.19
C PHE A 617 19.52 20.96 1.03
N GLY A 618 20.53 21.38 1.75
CA GLY A 618 20.50 22.56 2.61
C GLY A 618 20.99 23.83 1.89
N ASP A 619 21.29 24.87 2.68
CA ASP A 619 21.73 26.16 2.13
C ASP A 619 23.10 26.08 1.45
N ASP A 620 23.96 25.14 1.83
CA ASP A 620 25.35 25.05 1.38
C ASP A 620 25.83 23.63 1.05
N GLY A 621 24.94 22.62 1.02
CA GLY A 621 25.34 21.25 0.70
C GLY A 621 24.27 20.20 1.02
N THR A 622 24.68 18.94 0.94
CA THR A 622 23.77 17.79 1.19
C THR A 622 24.50 16.57 1.74
N TRP A 623 23.76 15.70 2.43
CA TRP A 623 24.27 14.45 3.01
C TRP A 623 24.36 13.32 1.98
N THR A 624 25.45 12.54 2.03
CA THR A 624 25.53 11.27 1.29
C THR A 624 24.88 10.15 2.11
N SER A 625 24.22 9.23 1.41
CA SER A 625 23.69 7.98 1.95
C SER A 625 24.74 6.85 1.96
N GLY A 626 24.31 5.61 2.19
CA GLY A 626 25.17 4.42 2.07
C GLY A 626 25.84 4.28 0.70
N GLN A 627 25.15 4.74 -0.36
CA GLN A 627 25.71 4.87 -1.70
C GLN A 627 25.05 6.02 -2.45
N SER A 628 25.76 7.14 -2.65
CA SER A 628 25.31 8.31 -3.40
C SER A 628 26.07 8.43 -4.70
N VAL A 629 25.36 8.77 -5.79
CA VAL A 629 25.92 8.84 -7.15
C VAL A 629 25.72 10.22 -7.74
N VAL A 630 26.83 10.83 -8.20
CA VAL A 630 26.83 12.03 -9.03
C VAL A 630 27.16 11.61 -10.45
N ARG A 631 26.33 12.00 -11.40
CA ARG A 631 26.52 11.66 -12.81
C ARG A 631 27.10 12.85 -13.58
N LEU A 632 28.36 12.74 -13.97
CA LEU A 632 29.04 13.74 -14.74
C LEU A 632 28.77 13.57 -16.23
N LEU A 633 28.61 14.69 -16.93
CA LEU A 633 28.60 14.76 -18.38
C LEU A 633 30.03 15.08 -18.87
N SER A 634 30.54 14.32 -19.83
CA SER A 634 31.94 14.51 -20.28
C SER A 634 32.16 15.70 -21.19
N GLY A 635 31.13 16.17 -21.90
CA GLY A 635 31.24 17.24 -22.90
C GLY A 635 32.33 16.99 -23.95
N GLY A 636 32.63 15.71 -24.26
CA GLY A 636 33.69 15.30 -25.19
C GLY A 636 35.08 15.16 -24.55
N ALA A 637 35.27 15.54 -23.28
CA ALA A 637 36.55 15.38 -22.60
C ALA A 637 36.81 13.90 -22.25
N THR A 638 38.09 13.51 -22.28
CA THR A 638 38.52 12.14 -21.95
C THR A 638 39.05 12.00 -20.52
N LYS A 639 39.47 13.10 -19.92
CA LYS A 639 40.00 13.17 -18.56
C LYS A 639 39.44 14.37 -17.83
N ALA A 640 39.45 14.31 -16.51
CA ALA A 640 39.12 15.44 -15.66
C ALA A 640 39.90 15.43 -14.37
N HIS A 641 40.18 16.62 -13.86
CA HIS A 641 40.58 16.85 -12.47
C HIS A 641 39.33 17.15 -11.64
N VAL A 642 39.15 16.45 -10.54
CA VAL A 642 37.96 16.56 -9.66
C VAL A 642 38.38 16.97 -8.27
N THR A 643 37.81 18.04 -7.79
CA THR A 643 37.95 18.53 -6.40
C THR A 643 36.62 18.37 -5.69
N VAL A 644 36.62 17.73 -4.52
CA VAL A 644 35.44 17.56 -3.69
C VAL A 644 35.64 18.25 -2.36
N GLU A 645 34.82 19.23 -2.06
CA GLU A 645 34.74 19.94 -0.79
C GLU A 645 33.63 19.33 0.06
N TYR A 646 33.98 18.90 1.29
CA TYR A 646 33.08 18.19 2.17
C TYR A 646 33.27 18.54 3.63
N GLU A 647 32.23 18.32 4.44
CA GLU A 647 32.25 18.43 5.89
C GLU A 647 32.04 17.08 6.56
N ALA A 648 32.41 17.04 7.84
CA ALA A 648 32.29 15.86 8.69
C ALA A 648 30.85 15.36 8.78
N GLY A 649 30.68 14.06 8.62
CA GLY A 649 29.40 13.38 8.73
C GLY A 649 28.94 13.20 10.19
N LYS A 650 27.68 12.88 10.35
CA LYS A 650 27.07 12.65 11.67
C LYS A 650 27.54 11.36 12.34
N LYS A 651 28.06 10.41 11.58
CA LYS A 651 28.48 9.07 12.08
C LYS A 651 29.94 8.81 11.78
N LYS A 652 30.64 8.19 12.73
CA LYS A 652 32.02 7.71 12.52
C LYS A 652 32.03 6.60 11.45
N GLY A 653 33.02 6.61 10.60
CA GLY A 653 33.18 5.64 9.53
C GLY A 653 34.08 6.14 8.41
N THR A 654 34.02 5.47 7.28
CA THR A 654 34.77 5.87 6.08
C THR A 654 33.86 5.92 4.87
N THR A 655 34.03 6.96 4.04
CA THR A 655 33.39 7.10 2.74
C THR A 655 34.45 6.93 1.65
N LYS A 656 34.20 6.02 0.70
CA LYS A 656 35.06 5.80 -0.45
C LYS A 656 34.48 6.51 -1.66
N ILE A 657 35.28 7.31 -2.32
CA ILE A 657 34.95 7.91 -3.62
C ILE A 657 35.46 7.00 -4.72
N LYS A 658 34.55 6.53 -5.56
CA LYS A 658 34.86 5.68 -6.71
C LYS A 658 34.43 6.37 -7.98
N VAL A 659 35.25 6.30 -9.03
CA VAL A 659 34.89 6.75 -10.38
C VAL A 659 35.08 5.58 -11.34
N ASN A 660 34.05 5.26 -12.09
CA ASN A 660 34.04 4.10 -13.01
C ASN A 660 34.46 2.79 -12.31
N GLY A 661 34.05 2.59 -11.06
CA GLY A 661 34.34 1.41 -10.25
C GLY A 661 35.71 1.42 -9.55
N LYS A 662 36.63 2.31 -9.93
CA LYS A 662 37.96 2.43 -9.30
C LYS A 662 37.92 3.40 -8.12
N GLU A 663 38.47 3.01 -6.98
CA GLU A 663 38.61 3.87 -5.79
C GLU A 663 39.62 4.99 -6.12
N ARG A 664 39.20 6.24 -5.88
CA ARG A 664 40.01 7.45 -6.11
C ARG A 664 40.44 8.09 -4.79
N ALA A 665 39.55 8.06 -3.79
CA ALA A 665 39.84 8.58 -2.47
C ALA A 665 39.10 7.78 -1.39
N LYS A 666 39.62 7.86 -0.17
CA LYS A 666 39.01 7.30 1.03
C LYS A 666 39.03 8.36 2.13
N LEU A 667 37.86 8.78 2.57
CA LEU A 667 37.67 9.86 3.51
C LEU A 667 37.24 9.29 4.86
N GLN A 668 37.67 9.95 5.95
CA GLN A 668 37.12 9.70 7.27
C GLN A 668 35.87 10.53 7.47
N ASN A 669 34.77 9.90 7.87
CA ASN A 669 33.49 10.61 7.98
C ASN A 669 33.46 11.70 9.08
N ASN A 670 34.38 11.69 10.00
CA ASN A 670 34.50 12.67 11.09
C ASN A 670 35.47 13.82 10.79
N GLU A 671 35.93 13.94 9.55
CA GLU A 671 36.85 14.98 9.11
C GLU A 671 36.20 15.81 7.99
N SER A 672 36.47 17.11 8.00
CA SER A 672 36.11 18.06 6.94
C SER A 672 37.36 18.39 6.11
N GLY A 673 37.17 18.67 4.82
CA GLY A 673 38.31 19.04 3.99
C GLY A 673 38.00 19.08 2.49
N ILE A 674 39.09 19.11 1.74
CA ILE A 674 39.06 19.06 0.28
C ILE A 674 39.86 17.84 -0.15
N VAL A 675 39.34 17.10 -1.10
CA VAL A 675 40.07 15.99 -1.75
C VAL A 675 40.07 16.19 -3.25
N GLU A 676 41.24 15.94 -3.85
CA GLU A 676 41.47 16.12 -5.27
C GLU A 676 41.96 14.82 -5.90
N PHE A 677 41.56 14.57 -7.14
CA PHE A 677 42.02 13.41 -7.90
C PHE A 677 41.79 13.56 -9.39
N ASP A 678 42.68 12.96 -10.19
CA ASP A 678 42.50 12.84 -11.62
C ASP A 678 41.71 11.57 -11.96
N THR A 679 40.90 11.67 -13.00
CA THR A 679 40.12 10.55 -13.48
C THR A 679 39.91 10.55 -14.98
N THR A 680 39.70 9.36 -15.55
CA THR A 680 39.27 9.22 -16.93
C THR A 680 37.75 9.26 -17.02
N LEU A 681 37.24 9.96 -18.01
CA LEU A 681 35.81 10.01 -18.31
C LEU A 681 35.48 8.93 -19.33
N LYS A 682 34.27 8.42 -19.29
CA LYS A 682 33.79 7.44 -20.25
C LYS A 682 33.59 8.14 -21.60
N THR A 683 34.18 7.58 -22.64
CA THR A 683 34.13 8.09 -24.02
C THR A 683 33.30 7.22 -24.97
N THR A 684 32.82 6.06 -24.50
CA THR A 684 32.01 5.14 -25.32
C THR A 684 30.52 5.30 -25.02
N THR A 685 29.74 5.47 -26.06
CA THR A 685 28.28 5.47 -26.02
C THR A 685 27.77 4.08 -25.59
N ASN A 686 27.20 3.95 -24.40
CA ASN A 686 26.19 2.93 -24.24
C ASN A 686 24.91 3.46 -24.89
N GLU A 687 24.79 3.23 -26.20
CA GLU A 687 23.53 3.37 -26.88
C GLU A 687 22.53 2.44 -26.21
N HIS A 688 21.58 2.98 -25.46
CA HIS A 688 20.32 2.32 -25.34
C HIS A 688 19.73 2.28 -26.75
N LYS A 689 19.77 1.11 -27.37
CA LYS A 689 19.07 0.81 -28.62
C LYS A 689 17.61 1.16 -28.43
N GLY A 690 17.19 2.32 -28.88
CA GLY A 690 15.81 2.78 -28.78
C GLY A 690 15.53 4.14 -29.37
N GLU A 691 16.51 5.04 -29.40
CA GLU A 691 16.31 6.36 -30.01
C GLU A 691 17.54 6.80 -30.80
N GLY A 692 17.39 6.84 -32.12
CA GLY A 692 18.38 7.38 -33.02
C GLY A 692 18.58 8.87 -32.77
N GLY A 693 19.63 9.20 -32.08
CA GLY A 693 20.15 10.55 -31.91
C GLY A 693 21.56 10.45 -31.36
N ASN A 694 22.56 10.94 -32.07
CA ASN A 694 23.92 11.06 -31.58
C ASN A 694 23.93 11.80 -30.24
N SER A 695 24.00 11.07 -29.13
CA SER A 695 24.22 11.70 -27.83
C SER A 695 25.72 12.00 -27.71
N LEU A 696 26.08 13.23 -27.90
CA LEU A 696 27.43 13.79 -27.67
C LEU A 696 27.89 13.70 -26.20
N PHE A 697 27.06 13.18 -25.31
CA PHE A 697 27.23 13.27 -23.85
C PHE A 697 27.32 11.90 -23.20
N LEU A 698 28.52 11.57 -22.78
CA LEU A 698 28.85 10.33 -22.08
C LEU A 698 28.84 10.56 -20.58
N ASN A 699 28.24 9.63 -19.83
CA ASN A 699 28.08 9.75 -18.40
C ASN A 699 29.23 9.05 -17.67
N THR A 700 29.83 9.74 -16.71
CA THR A 700 30.78 9.19 -15.75
C THR A 700 30.17 9.31 -14.36
N ASP A 701 30.04 8.19 -13.65
CA ASP A 701 29.47 8.19 -12.30
C ASP A 701 30.58 8.32 -11.25
N ILE A 702 30.47 9.35 -10.40
CA ILE A 702 31.20 9.48 -9.13
C ILE A 702 30.32 8.86 -8.06
N VAL A 703 30.81 7.82 -7.38
CA VAL A 703 30.08 7.07 -6.38
C VAL A 703 30.70 7.29 -5.00
N PHE A 704 29.94 7.85 -4.09
CA PHE A 704 30.26 7.93 -2.65
C PHE A 704 29.69 6.69 -1.97
N LYS A 705 30.55 5.83 -1.42
CA LYS A 705 30.15 4.59 -0.77
C LYS A 705 30.59 4.56 0.68
N SER A 706 29.66 4.68 1.59
CA SER A 706 29.90 4.60 3.05
C SER A 706 29.80 3.16 3.54
N LYS A 707 30.53 2.84 4.63
CA LYS A 707 30.65 1.47 5.14
C LYS A 707 29.44 0.99 5.95
N HIS A 708 28.52 1.87 6.34
CA HIS A 708 27.32 1.48 7.06
C HIS A 708 26.24 0.95 6.12
N ASN A 709 25.79 -0.28 6.40
CA ASN A 709 24.72 -0.99 5.65
C ASN A 709 23.30 -0.67 6.12
N ASP A 710 23.11 0.35 6.94
CA ASP A 710 21.78 0.75 7.34
C ASP A 710 21.18 1.64 6.25
N ASP A 711 19.89 1.45 5.98
CA ASP A 711 19.04 2.30 5.13
C ASP A 711 18.92 3.75 5.69
N ASP A 712 19.84 4.17 6.51
CA ASP A 712 19.94 5.47 7.14
C ASP A 712 20.51 6.46 6.13
N ILE A 713 19.69 7.38 5.70
CA ILE A 713 19.89 8.33 4.59
C ILE A 713 21.07 9.28 4.85
N THR A 714 21.61 9.36 6.07
CA THR A 714 22.63 10.33 6.49
C THR A 714 23.90 9.67 7.04
N CYS A 715 24.38 8.60 6.42
CA CYS A 715 25.48 7.80 6.99
C CYS A 715 26.88 8.11 6.46
N GLY A 716 27.04 9.06 5.52
CA GLY A 716 28.31 9.42 4.89
C GLY A 716 28.87 10.76 5.34
N ILE A 717 29.32 11.55 4.37
CA ILE A 717 29.85 12.90 4.50
C ILE A 717 28.83 13.94 4.02
N TYR A 718 29.02 15.19 4.43
CA TYR A 718 28.26 16.32 3.92
C TYR A 718 29.01 16.94 2.74
N VAL A 719 28.49 16.84 1.52
CA VAL A 719 29.12 17.37 0.31
C VAL A 719 28.62 18.78 0.06
N LYS A 720 29.57 19.74 -0.04
CA LYS A 720 29.28 21.14 -0.35
C LYS A 720 29.39 21.41 -1.84
N LYS A 721 30.53 21.07 -2.42
CA LYS A 721 30.85 21.41 -3.79
C LYS A 721 31.70 20.32 -4.45
N ILE A 722 31.48 20.10 -5.71
CA ILE A 722 32.37 19.32 -6.58
C ILE A 722 32.75 20.21 -7.77
N THR A 723 34.06 20.48 -7.94
CA THR A 723 34.55 21.17 -9.10
C THR A 723 35.16 20.14 -10.06
N VAL A 724 34.77 20.18 -11.31
CA VAL A 724 35.26 19.29 -12.35
C VAL A 724 35.94 20.15 -13.42
N THR A 725 37.24 20.02 -13.53
CA THR A 725 38.04 20.68 -14.60
C THR A 725 38.26 19.66 -15.72
N TYR A 726 37.68 19.90 -16.87
CA TYR A 726 37.75 18.99 -18.02
C TYR A 726 39.09 19.16 -18.76
N LEU A 727 39.79 18.05 -18.95
CA LEU A 727 41.03 17.97 -19.70
C LEU A 727 40.69 17.42 -21.09
N ARG A 728 40.62 18.32 -22.05
CA ARG A 728 40.27 18.06 -23.47
C ARG A 728 41.47 17.85 -24.33
#